data_26c436b2defbc872576758cf6a1436da
#
_entry.id   26c436b2defbc872576758cf6a1436da
#
_cell.length_a   1.000
_cell.length_b   1.000
_cell.length_c   1.000
_cell.angle_alpha   90.00
_cell.angle_beta   90.00
_cell.angle_gamma   90.00
#
_symmetry.space_group_name_H-M   'P 1'
#
loop_
_entity.id
_entity.type
_entity.pdbx_description
1 polymer ?
#
loop_
_entity_poly.entity_id
_entity_poly.type
_entity_poly.pdbx_seq_one_letter_code
_entity_poly.pdbx_strand_id
1 'polypeptide(L)'
;MVKYVYDFSEGDKSMKDLLGGKGANLAEMTKLGLPVPPGFTITTEACRAYLKESAVPESLATEVTRALRGVEDQMGRHLGDPTDPLLVSVRSGAKFSMPGMMETVLNIGLNDESVLGLVAVSGNERFAWDSYRRLIQMFGKTVLDIDGDLFSDALDALKADRGVKGDTELTAEDLKGLVDTFKGIVKEQTGNDFPQDPRTQMDMGIEAVFRSWNTERARIYRRRERIPHDLGTAVNICTMVFGNMGENSGTGVCFTRDPSSGHSGVYGDYLENAQGEDVVAGIRNTLALSDLERINKPVYDELRAIMRKLETHYRDMCDIEFTVERGKLWMLQTRVGKRTAAAAFRIATQLLGEKLITRDEALGRVTGDQLTQLMFPQFDAKADKELIARGMAASPGAAVGKIAFNNAQAIEAASEGIKTVLVRRETNPDDLPGMVAAEGVLTARGGKTSHAAVVARGMGKTCVCGAESLVIDEAAGTVTIGDLVLTADDTIAIDGQTGEIFRGEVPVADSPVTTYLADGLEAGIAAAGEDEGTRELVEAVDKLLSHADKVRRLHVRANADTPLDSKRAIAFGAEGIGLCRTEHMFLGERRPLVERAILSAPESDERQAAFDELEKLQKQDFLEMLEVMDGKSMTVRLIDPPLHEFMPALIELETKVAVGKATGTLDPADEAMLVEVRRMHEQNPMLGLRGVRLGIYLPGLFALQMRALCEAAAQLVGRGLDPRPEIMVPLVGSVRELQLVREEAEGIIASVAAARGVDLSGVSIGAMIELPRAAMTAEDLAEEADFFSFGTNDLTQTVWGFSRDDVEGVFFPQYIEAGIFGVSPFESIDVHGVGTLVSEGVRRARSTKPNIKLGVCGEHGGDPLSIHFFHNVGVDYVSCSPFRVPVARLEAGRAAVEDHVDMTA
;
A
#
# COMPACT_ATOMS: atom_id res chain seq x y z
N MET A 1 -19.67 35.86 9.34
CA MET A 1 -18.19 35.80 9.36
C MET A 1 -17.76 34.39 9.62
N VAL A 2 -16.74 33.94 8.94
CA VAL A 2 -16.14 32.61 9.19
C VAL A 2 -15.47 32.66 10.56
N LYS A 3 -15.67 31.63 11.39
CA LYS A 3 -15.00 31.50 12.70
C LYS A 3 -13.71 30.69 12.49
N TYR A 4 -12.58 31.29 12.82
CA TYR A 4 -11.28 30.66 12.64
C TYR A 4 -10.66 30.06 13.91
N VAL A 5 -11.16 30.45 15.11
CA VAL A 5 -10.59 30.01 16.38
C VAL A 5 -11.65 29.31 17.25
N TYR A 6 -11.29 28.12 17.75
CA TYR A 6 -12.13 27.30 18.62
C TYR A 6 -11.39 26.94 19.89
N ASP A 7 -11.95 27.28 21.04
CA ASP A 7 -11.44 26.76 22.31
C ASP A 7 -11.59 25.24 22.37
N PHE A 8 -10.74 24.54 23.10
CA PHE A 8 -10.84 23.08 23.22
C PHE A 8 -12.18 22.60 23.77
N SER A 9 -12.93 23.45 24.47
CA SER A 9 -14.30 23.16 24.93
C SER A 9 -15.37 23.25 23.84
N GLU A 10 -15.08 23.84 22.69
CA GLU A 10 -16.06 24.12 21.62
C GLU A 10 -16.07 23.09 20.48
N GLY A 11 -15.12 22.16 20.46
CA GLY A 11 -14.97 21.15 19.40
C GLY A 11 -15.25 19.73 19.88
N ASP A 12 -15.16 18.78 18.91
CA ASP A 12 -15.18 17.35 19.20
C ASP A 12 -14.49 16.54 18.09
N LYS A 13 -14.41 15.21 18.27
CA LYS A 13 -13.69 14.29 17.35
C LYS A 13 -14.25 14.25 15.92
N SER A 14 -15.49 14.69 15.69
CA SER A 14 -16.09 14.73 14.34
C SER A 14 -15.55 15.89 13.49
N MET A 15 -14.97 16.91 14.12
CA MET A 15 -14.52 18.12 13.46
C MET A 15 -13.08 18.05 12.92
N LYS A 16 -12.60 16.86 12.53
CA LYS A 16 -11.21 16.67 12.04
C LYS A 16 -10.89 17.47 10.77
N ASP A 17 -11.88 17.72 9.93
CA ASP A 17 -11.67 18.52 8.70
C ASP A 17 -11.37 19.99 9.04
N LEU A 18 -11.97 20.50 10.09
CA LEU A 18 -11.84 21.89 10.53
C LEU A 18 -10.71 22.10 11.54
N LEU A 19 -10.62 21.24 12.55
CA LEU A 19 -9.69 21.37 13.67
C LEU A 19 -8.41 20.55 13.48
N GLY A 20 -8.32 19.77 12.41
CA GLY A 20 -7.26 18.76 12.23
C GLY A 20 -7.40 17.62 13.24
N GLY A 21 -6.61 16.56 13.05
CA GLY A 21 -6.67 15.39 13.93
C GLY A 21 -6.28 15.69 15.38
N LYS A 22 -5.26 16.52 15.59
CA LYS A 22 -4.78 16.88 16.95
C LYS A 22 -5.78 17.78 17.67
N GLY A 23 -6.26 18.85 17.02
CA GLY A 23 -7.21 19.79 17.63
C GLY A 23 -8.54 19.14 17.98
N ALA A 24 -9.09 18.32 17.07
CA ALA A 24 -10.33 17.57 17.31
C ALA A 24 -10.19 16.60 18.51
N ASN A 25 -9.06 15.93 18.65
CA ASN A 25 -8.82 15.01 19.76
C ASN A 25 -8.55 15.75 21.08
N LEU A 26 -7.86 16.90 21.08
CA LEU A 26 -7.72 17.75 22.27
C LEU A 26 -9.10 18.23 22.75
N ALA A 27 -9.94 18.70 21.85
CA ALA A 27 -11.31 19.08 22.16
C ALA A 27 -12.11 17.91 22.72
N GLU A 28 -12.05 16.73 22.10
CA GLU A 28 -12.74 15.53 22.59
C GLU A 28 -12.29 15.13 24.00
N MET A 29 -10.97 15.12 24.27
CA MET A 29 -10.44 14.84 25.61
C MET A 29 -10.93 15.86 26.65
N THR A 30 -10.99 17.14 26.28
CA THR A 30 -11.53 18.21 27.15
C THR A 30 -13.00 17.98 27.45
N LYS A 31 -13.80 17.65 26.45
CA LYS A 31 -15.23 17.31 26.58
C LYS A 31 -15.46 16.07 27.45
N LEU A 32 -14.55 15.11 27.41
CA LEU A 32 -14.54 13.94 28.30
C LEU A 32 -14.12 14.28 29.74
N GLY A 33 -13.75 15.52 30.04
CA GLY A 33 -13.29 15.93 31.36
C GLY A 33 -11.91 15.37 31.75
N LEU A 34 -11.05 15.09 30.75
CA LEU A 34 -9.68 14.67 31.01
C LEU A 34 -8.79 15.89 31.30
N PRO A 35 -7.67 15.71 32.01
CA PRO A 35 -6.76 16.80 32.36
C PRO A 35 -5.95 17.25 31.12
N VAL A 36 -6.56 18.02 30.25
CA VAL A 36 -5.93 18.63 29.07
C VAL A 36 -5.46 20.04 29.44
N PRO A 37 -4.20 20.42 29.10
CA PRO A 37 -3.76 21.80 29.29
C PRO A 37 -4.68 22.76 28.50
N PRO A 38 -5.16 23.88 29.06
CA PRO A 38 -5.99 24.85 28.37
C PRO A 38 -5.36 25.34 27.07
N GLY A 39 -6.20 25.56 26.07
CA GLY A 39 -5.74 26.00 24.75
C GLY A 39 -6.88 26.16 23.75
N PHE A 40 -6.51 26.48 22.53
CA PHE A 40 -7.43 26.66 21.41
C PHE A 40 -6.82 26.20 20.10
N THR A 41 -7.67 25.94 19.11
CA THR A 41 -7.27 25.53 17.77
C THR A 41 -7.66 26.60 16.76
N ILE A 42 -6.68 26.99 15.92
CA ILE A 42 -6.88 27.78 14.71
C ILE A 42 -7.13 26.80 13.57
N THR A 43 -8.22 27.02 12.82
CA THR A 43 -8.76 26.06 11.87
C THR A 43 -7.91 25.86 10.62
N THR A 44 -8.11 24.72 9.93
CA THR A 44 -7.57 24.46 8.59
C THR A 44 -8.02 25.51 7.57
N GLU A 45 -9.22 26.09 7.75
CA GLU A 45 -9.73 27.17 6.89
C GLU A 45 -8.89 28.44 6.98
N ALA A 46 -8.39 28.77 8.17
CA ALA A 46 -7.46 29.91 8.33
C ALA A 46 -6.15 29.66 7.55
N CYS A 47 -5.62 28.44 7.63
CA CYS A 47 -4.44 28.05 6.84
C CYS A 47 -4.71 28.14 5.33
N ARG A 48 -5.82 27.61 4.86
CA ARG A 48 -6.19 27.69 3.42
C ARG A 48 -6.33 29.12 2.94
N ALA A 49 -6.95 29.98 3.75
CA ALA A 49 -7.06 31.42 3.45
C ALA A 49 -5.67 32.08 3.36
N TYR A 50 -4.81 31.81 4.36
CA TYR A 50 -3.43 32.29 4.35
C TYR A 50 -2.65 31.83 3.12
N LEU A 51 -2.72 30.54 2.77
CA LEU A 51 -1.99 30.00 1.62
C LEU A 51 -2.49 30.56 0.26
N LYS A 52 -3.76 30.93 0.19
CA LYS A 52 -4.37 31.52 -1.01
C LYS A 52 -4.02 33.00 -1.18
N GLU A 53 -4.05 33.76 -0.10
CA GLU A 53 -3.92 35.22 -0.12
C GLU A 53 -2.49 35.68 0.25
N SER A 54 -1.64 34.78 0.72
CA SER A 54 -0.30 35.07 1.29
C SER A 54 -0.37 36.09 2.43
N ALA A 55 -1.51 36.14 3.11
CA ALA A 55 -1.77 37.06 4.24
C ALA A 55 -2.70 36.41 5.25
N VAL A 56 -2.48 36.74 6.53
CA VAL A 56 -3.32 36.27 7.63
C VAL A 56 -4.72 36.90 7.50
N PRO A 57 -5.83 36.12 7.65
CA PRO A 57 -7.19 36.67 7.64
C PRO A 57 -7.36 37.79 8.66
N GLU A 58 -7.99 38.90 8.26
CA GLU A 58 -8.11 40.11 9.07
C GLU A 58 -8.74 39.89 10.46
N SER A 59 -9.73 38.99 10.55
CA SER A 59 -10.40 38.68 11.83
C SER A 59 -9.56 37.79 12.75
N LEU A 60 -8.55 37.06 12.24
CA LEU A 60 -7.82 36.04 12.99
C LEU A 60 -7.11 36.63 14.21
N ALA A 61 -6.43 37.78 14.06
CA ALA A 61 -5.71 38.43 15.17
C ALA A 61 -6.64 38.76 16.36
N THR A 62 -7.86 39.20 16.08
CA THR A 62 -8.88 39.50 17.10
C THR A 62 -9.41 38.25 17.77
N GLU A 63 -9.66 37.18 17.01
CA GLU A 63 -10.12 35.91 17.53
C GLU A 63 -9.05 35.23 18.40
N VAL A 64 -7.80 35.23 17.95
CA VAL A 64 -6.64 34.71 18.72
C VAL A 64 -6.47 35.50 20.03
N THR A 65 -6.60 36.83 20.01
CA THR A 65 -6.49 37.66 21.22
C THR A 65 -7.58 37.30 22.25
N ARG A 66 -8.83 37.07 21.77
CA ARG A 66 -9.93 36.67 22.65
C ARG A 66 -9.70 35.29 23.25
N ALA A 67 -9.29 34.31 22.43
CA ALA A 67 -9.03 32.95 22.88
C ALA A 67 -7.85 32.89 23.85
N LEU A 68 -6.77 33.64 23.58
CA LEU A 68 -5.63 33.74 24.49
C LEU A 68 -6.04 34.28 25.88
N ARG A 69 -6.86 35.34 25.93
CA ARG A 69 -7.38 35.85 27.23
C ARG A 69 -8.18 34.80 27.98
N GLY A 70 -8.97 33.98 27.28
CA GLY A 70 -9.68 32.86 27.90
C GLY A 70 -8.72 31.84 28.53
N VAL A 71 -7.61 31.54 27.87
CA VAL A 71 -6.55 30.67 28.42
C VAL A 71 -5.84 31.33 29.63
N GLU A 72 -5.51 32.61 29.53
CA GLU A 72 -4.91 33.38 30.60
C GLU A 72 -5.81 33.41 31.88
N ASP A 73 -7.11 33.65 31.69
CA ASP A 73 -8.08 33.64 32.79
C ASP A 73 -8.20 32.24 33.43
N GLN A 74 -8.20 31.17 32.64
CA GLN A 74 -8.22 29.79 33.16
C GLN A 74 -6.97 29.43 33.95
N MET A 75 -5.79 29.92 33.52
CA MET A 75 -4.51 29.62 34.14
C MET A 75 -4.16 30.59 35.27
N GLY A 76 -4.81 31.75 35.34
CA GLY A 76 -4.44 32.85 36.27
C GLY A 76 -3.06 33.44 36.01
N ARG A 77 -2.57 33.39 34.77
CA ARG A 77 -1.25 33.83 34.32
C ARG A 77 -1.38 34.53 32.95
N HIS A 78 -0.45 35.45 32.69
CA HIS A 78 -0.41 36.12 31.38
C HIS A 78 0.77 35.66 30.52
N LEU A 79 0.59 35.67 29.20
CA LEU A 79 1.62 35.26 28.25
C LEU A 79 2.87 36.14 28.42
N GLY A 80 4.00 35.54 28.81
CA GLY A 80 5.26 36.20 28.99
C GLY A 80 5.34 37.14 30.21
N ASP A 81 4.47 36.95 31.21
CA ASP A 81 4.54 37.71 32.46
C ASP A 81 5.94 37.60 33.08
N PRO A 82 6.57 38.73 33.50
CA PRO A 82 7.94 38.71 34.07
C PRO A 82 8.03 38.04 35.42
N THR A 83 6.92 37.75 36.09
CA THR A 83 6.90 37.19 37.46
C THR A 83 6.42 35.76 37.51
N ASP A 84 5.37 35.42 36.80
CA ASP A 84 4.80 34.06 36.65
C ASP A 84 4.29 33.83 35.21
N PRO A 85 5.20 33.58 34.26
CA PRO A 85 4.85 33.57 32.87
C PRO A 85 3.93 32.39 32.48
N LEU A 86 2.84 32.69 31.79
CA LEU A 86 2.18 31.71 30.94
C LEU A 86 3.07 31.45 29.73
N LEU A 87 3.37 30.20 29.46
CA LEU A 87 4.06 29.78 28.23
C LEU A 87 3.14 28.89 27.41
N VAL A 88 3.23 29.00 26.08
CA VAL A 88 2.42 28.20 25.18
C VAL A 88 3.28 27.51 24.13
N SER A 89 2.73 26.42 23.60
CA SER A 89 3.26 25.77 22.40
C SER A 89 2.39 26.09 21.19
N VAL A 90 3.01 26.22 20.02
CA VAL A 90 2.37 26.37 18.72
C VAL A 90 2.62 25.09 17.94
N ARG A 91 1.58 24.29 17.71
CA ARG A 91 1.70 22.95 17.16
C ARG A 91 0.84 22.79 15.91
N SER A 92 1.38 22.20 14.86
CA SER A 92 0.62 21.79 13.69
C SER A 92 -0.38 20.67 14.01
N GLY A 93 -1.50 20.63 13.26
CA GLY A 93 -2.55 19.63 13.40
C GLY A 93 -3.31 19.37 12.12
N ALA A 94 -2.71 18.68 11.16
CA ALA A 94 -3.40 18.29 9.93
C ALA A 94 -4.45 17.19 10.19
N LYS A 95 -5.41 17.05 9.27
CA LYS A 95 -6.42 15.96 9.32
C LYS A 95 -5.77 14.58 9.42
N PHE A 96 -4.72 14.36 8.62
CA PHE A 96 -3.91 13.15 8.61
C PHE A 96 -2.60 13.38 9.37
N SER A 97 -2.15 12.38 10.11
CA SER A 97 -0.88 12.45 10.84
C SER A 97 0.29 12.42 9.85
N MET A 98 1.14 13.44 9.94
CA MET A 98 2.34 13.61 9.10
C MET A 98 3.58 13.74 10.00
N PRO A 99 4.08 12.65 10.60
CA PRO A 99 5.15 12.69 11.60
C PRO A 99 6.42 13.31 11.03
N GLY A 100 7.00 14.29 11.74
CA GLY A 100 8.24 14.95 11.34
C GLY A 100 8.15 15.89 10.13
N MET A 101 6.96 15.99 9.49
CA MET A 101 6.79 16.81 8.27
C MET A 101 6.36 18.25 8.56
N MET A 102 5.78 18.48 9.72
CA MET A 102 5.16 19.75 10.10
C MET A 102 5.83 20.31 11.35
N GLU A 103 5.82 21.63 11.46
CA GLU A 103 6.55 22.34 12.49
C GLU A 103 5.80 22.42 13.85
N THR A 104 6.60 22.58 14.90
CA THR A 104 6.17 22.82 16.29
C THR A 104 7.13 23.82 16.91
N VAL A 105 6.62 24.76 17.70
CA VAL A 105 7.42 25.69 18.49
C VAL A 105 6.96 25.63 19.95
N LEU A 106 7.87 25.33 20.86
CA LEU A 106 7.60 25.22 22.30
C LEU A 106 8.12 26.47 23.05
N ASN A 107 7.63 26.65 24.25
CA ASN A 107 8.09 27.67 25.19
C ASN A 107 7.89 29.13 24.71
N ILE A 108 6.94 29.34 23.78
CA ILE A 108 6.55 30.71 23.37
C ILE A 108 6.10 31.50 24.58
N GLY A 109 6.63 32.71 24.72
CA GLY A 109 6.43 33.58 25.86
C GLY A 109 7.71 33.83 26.70
N LEU A 110 8.77 33.00 26.48
CA LEU A 110 10.06 33.27 27.10
C LEU A 110 10.79 34.42 26.40
N ASN A 111 11.30 35.32 27.19
CA ASN A 111 12.15 36.43 26.80
C ASN A 111 13.13 36.74 27.96
N ASP A 112 13.90 37.81 27.86
CA ASP A 112 14.93 38.15 28.85
C ASP A 112 14.38 38.50 30.25
N GLU A 113 13.11 38.90 30.34
CA GLU A 113 12.43 39.20 31.60
C GLU A 113 11.66 37.98 32.13
N SER A 114 10.86 37.33 31.30
CA SER A 114 10.00 36.22 31.73
C SER A 114 10.78 34.97 32.13
N VAL A 115 11.99 34.76 31.59
CA VAL A 115 12.87 33.67 32.04
C VAL A 115 13.21 33.80 33.55
N LEU A 116 13.34 35.02 34.06
CA LEU A 116 13.60 35.27 35.49
C LEU A 116 12.35 34.92 36.32
N GLY A 117 11.17 35.21 35.83
CA GLY A 117 9.91 34.76 36.44
C GLY A 117 9.83 33.24 36.49
N LEU A 118 10.20 32.57 35.40
CA LEU A 118 10.24 31.11 35.36
C LEU A 118 11.26 30.51 36.35
N VAL A 119 12.41 31.15 36.53
CA VAL A 119 13.40 30.81 37.60
C VAL A 119 12.72 30.87 38.96
N ALA A 120 12.06 31.99 39.26
CA ALA A 120 11.43 32.23 40.57
C ALA A 120 10.33 31.21 40.89
N VAL A 121 9.46 30.92 39.91
CA VAL A 121 8.33 29.99 40.08
C VAL A 121 8.78 28.53 40.11
N SER A 122 9.76 28.17 39.31
CA SER A 122 10.25 26.78 39.24
C SER A 122 11.18 26.44 40.41
N GLY A 123 11.92 27.41 40.91
CA GLY A 123 13.02 27.19 41.83
C GLY A 123 14.21 26.47 41.18
N ASN A 124 14.25 26.41 39.86
CA ASN A 124 15.27 25.70 39.10
C ASN A 124 15.81 26.59 37.97
N GLU A 125 16.93 27.26 38.27
CA GLU A 125 17.54 28.19 37.32
C GLU A 125 18.00 27.49 36.04
N ARG A 126 18.57 26.29 36.14
CA ARG A 126 19.02 25.51 34.99
C ARG A 126 17.86 25.19 34.04
N PHE A 127 16.73 24.72 34.58
CA PHE A 127 15.52 24.41 33.79
C PHE A 127 15.01 25.62 33.01
N ALA A 128 14.95 26.79 33.66
CA ALA A 128 14.44 28.01 33.02
C ALA A 128 15.33 28.44 31.82
N TRP A 129 16.65 28.48 32.04
CA TRP A 129 17.60 28.83 30.97
C TRP A 129 17.67 27.78 29.84
N ASP A 130 17.55 26.49 30.15
CA ASP A 130 17.47 25.45 29.15
C ASP A 130 16.19 25.59 28.32
N SER A 131 15.05 25.91 28.94
CA SER A 131 13.79 26.15 28.23
C SER A 131 13.88 27.35 27.29
N TYR A 132 14.58 28.44 27.71
CA TYR A 132 14.79 29.60 26.86
C TYR A 132 15.76 29.32 25.71
N ARG A 133 16.86 28.62 25.98
CA ARG A 133 17.78 28.16 24.95
C ARG A 133 17.07 27.31 23.90
N ARG A 134 16.22 26.34 24.32
CA ARG A 134 15.42 25.47 23.42
C ARG A 134 14.42 26.30 22.57
N LEU A 135 13.78 27.32 23.15
CA LEU A 135 12.92 28.22 22.39
C LEU A 135 13.71 28.91 21.28
N ILE A 136 14.86 29.51 21.57
CA ILE A 136 15.64 30.27 20.57
C ILE A 136 16.10 29.34 19.43
N GLN A 137 16.60 28.16 19.77
CA GLN A 137 17.03 27.15 18.81
C GLN A 137 15.87 26.71 17.89
N MET A 138 14.74 26.34 18.48
CA MET A 138 13.58 25.85 17.74
C MET A 138 12.94 26.96 16.91
N PHE A 139 12.81 28.15 17.47
CA PHE A 139 12.28 29.33 16.79
C PHE A 139 13.19 29.77 15.64
N GLY A 140 14.50 29.79 15.87
CA GLY A 140 15.49 30.10 14.84
C GLY A 140 15.36 29.16 13.64
N LYS A 141 15.36 27.87 13.89
CA LYS A 141 15.23 26.84 12.83
C LYS A 141 13.86 26.87 12.13
N THR A 142 12.77 26.93 12.90
CA THR A 142 11.41 26.68 12.39
C THR A 142 10.74 27.96 11.86
N VAL A 143 10.93 29.08 12.55
CA VAL A 143 10.22 30.34 12.24
C VAL A 143 11.08 31.26 11.38
N LEU A 144 12.37 31.34 11.70
CA LEU A 144 13.31 32.24 11.01
C LEU A 144 14.09 31.57 9.89
N ASP A 145 13.89 30.25 9.66
CA ASP A 145 14.53 29.45 8.61
C ASP A 145 16.06 29.48 8.65
N ILE A 146 16.61 29.50 9.86
CA ILE A 146 18.06 29.46 10.11
C ILE A 146 18.51 28.00 10.12
N ASP A 147 19.69 27.72 9.55
CA ASP A 147 20.27 26.38 9.60
C ASP A 147 20.43 25.89 11.06
N GLY A 148 19.78 24.77 11.36
CA GLY A 148 19.78 24.18 12.71
C GLY A 148 21.16 23.73 13.19
N ASP A 149 22.07 23.40 12.28
CA ASP A 149 23.42 22.95 12.57
C ASP A 149 24.23 24.05 13.28
N LEU A 150 24.01 25.33 12.96
CA LEU A 150 24.66 26.45 13.65
C LEU A 150 24.40 26.45 15.16
N PHE A 151 23.18 26.12 15.58
CA PHE A 151 22.83 26.02 17.00
C PHE A 151 23.39 24.73 17.61
N SER A 152 23.33 23.62 16.90
CA SER A 152 23.83 22.33 17.37
C SER A 152 25.34 22.38 17.56
N ASP A 153 26.08 22.93 16.60
CA ASP A 153 27.55 23.09 16.66
C ASP A 153 27.97 23.96 17.85
N ALA A 154 27.24 25.05 18.12
CA ALA A 154 27.54 25.94 19.28
C ALA A 154 27.30 25.22 20.62
N LEU A 155 26.24 24.41 20.72
CA LEU A 155 25.94 23.56 21.89
C LEU A 155 27.03 22.48 22.08
N ASP A 156 27.41 21.81 20.98
CA ASP A 156 28.42 20.75 21.04
C ASP A 156 29.82 21.30 21.34
N ALA A 157 30.15 22.48 20.85
CA ALA A 157 31.38 23.17 21.21
C ALA A 157 31.42 23.50 22.69
N LEU A 158 30.31 23.98 23.28
CA LEU A 158 30.21 24.23 24.71
C LEU A 158 30.35 22.94 25.53
N LYS A 159 29.71 21.86 25.13
CA LYS A 159 29.85 20.54 25.78
C LYS A 159 31.30 20.05 25.75
N ALA A 160 31.95 20.18 24.63
CA ALA A 160 33.36 19.82 24.47
C ALA A 160 34.27 20.66 25.41
N ASP A 161 34.05 21.98 25.48
CA ASP A 161 34.79 22.90 26.37
C ASP A 161 34.64 22.53 27.85
N ARG A 162 33.44 22.11 28.24
CA ARG A 162 33.14 21.66 29.63
C ARG A 162 33.49 20.20 29.88
N GLY A 163 33.82 19.40 28.88
CA GLY A 163 34.13 17.99 29.01
C GLY A 163 32.93 17.11 29.37
N VAL A 164 31.72 17.55 29.06
CA VAL A 164 30.45 16.84 29.34
C VAL A 164 29.88 16.22 28.06
N LYS A 165 29.08 15.16 28.20
CA LYS A 165 28.45 14.45 27.07
C LYS A 165 27.00 14.83 26.91
N GLY A 166 26.28 15.07 27.98
CA GLY A 166 24.83 15.32 27.95
C GLY A 166 24.47 16.78 28.20
N ASP A 167 23.41 17.26 27.58
CA ASP A 167 22.87 18.61 27.80
C ASP A 167 22.50 18.83 29.28
N THR A 168 22.10 17.77 29.97
CA THR A 168 21.69 17.79 31.39
C THR A 168 22.86 18.07 32.37
N GLU A 169 24.08 17.92 31.88
CA GLU A 169 25.29 18.15 32.68
C GLU A 169 25.76 19.62 32.65
N LEU A 170 25.23 20.44 31.73
CA LEU A 170 25.52 21.87 31.65
C LEU A 170 24.89 22.63 32.84
N THR A 171 25.62 23.60 33.36
CA THR A 171 25.16 24.45 34.46
C THR A 171 24.20 25.54 33.97
N ALA A 172 23.51 26.19 34.91
CA ALA A 172 22.68 27.37 34.59
C ALA A 172 23.48 28.50 33.94
N GLU A 173 24.69 28.74 34.38
CA GLU A 173 25.57 29.78 33.83
C GLU A 173 26.03 29.44 32.41
N ASP A 174 26.33 28.16 32.13
CA ASP A 174 26.66 27.70 30.77
C ASP A 174 25.50 27.94 29.82
N LEU A 175 24.26 27.58 30.23
CA LEU A 175 23.06 27.74 29.43
C LEU A 175 22.70 29.21 29.21
N LYS A 176 22.95 30.08 30.17
CA LYS A 176 22.79 31.53 30.03
C LYS A 176 23.74 32.09 28.96
N GLY A 177 25.03 31.72 29.05
CA GLY A 177 26.00 32.10 28.00
C GLY A 177 25.60 31.55 26.60
N LEU A 178 25.04 30.34 26.55
CA LEU A 178 24.57 29.75 25.32
C LEU A 178 23.34 30.48 24.74
N VAL A 179 22.43 30.98 25.58
CA VAL A 179 21.32 31.85 25.16
C VAL A 179 21.84 33.12 24.47
N ASP A 180 22.88 33.77 25.02
CA ASP A 180 23.47 34.93 24.38
C ASP A 180 24.13 34.57 23.02
N THR A 181 24.82 33.42 22.96
CA THR A 181 25.38 32.89 21.70
C THR A 181 24.30 32.66 20.66
N PHE A 182 23.21 32.02 21.03
CA PHE A 182 22.09 31.73 20.12
C PHE A 182 21.39 32.99 19.60
N LYS A 183 21.21 34.01 20.46
CA LYS A 183 20.75 35.35 20.06
C LYS A 183 21.72 36.01 19.07
N GLY A 184 23.01 35.83 19.27
CA GLY A 184 24.06 36.26 18.35
C GLY A 184 23.90 35.62 16.95
N ILE A 185 23.69 34.29 16.90
CA ILE A 185 23.44 33.55 15.68
C ILE A 185 22.18 34.12 14.97
N VAL A 186 21.08 34.32 15.71
CA VAL A 186 19.85 34.90 15.15
C VAL A 186 20.11 36.24 14.50
N LYS A 187 20.81 37.13 15.20
CA LYS A 187 21.14 38.47 14.73
C LYS A 187 22.05 38.44 13.49
N GLU A 188 23.05 37.57 13.49
CA GLU A 188 23.97 37.41 12.36
C GLU A 188 23.24 36.89 11.11
N GLN A 189 22.38 35.89 11.25
CA GLN A 189 21.68 35.27 10.13
C GLN A 189 20.52 36.09 9.58
N THR A 190 19.80 36.86 10.44
CA THR A 190 18.59 37.57 10.04
C THR A 190 18.77 39.09 9.98
N GLY A 191 19.81 39.65 10.57
CA GLY A 191 20.00 41.08 10.77
C GLY A 191 19.15 41.71 11.89
N ASN A 192 18.29 40.92 12.55
CA ASN A 192 17.38 41.35 13.60
C ASN A 192 17.68 40.66 14.92
N ASP A 193 17.33 41.31 16.03
CA ASP A 193 17.40 40.67 17.34
C ASP A 193 16.30 39.61 17.50
N PHE A 194 16.51 38.61 18.34
CA PHE A 194 15.49 37.62 18.70
C PHE A 194 14.24 38.33 19.28
N PRO A 195 13.01 38.03 18.80
CA PRO A 195 11.80 38.72 19.24
C PRO A 195 11.56 38.62 20.75
N GLN A 196 11.49 39.74 21.45
CA GLN A 196 11.25 39.81 22.90
C GLN A 196 9.76 39.94 23.23
N ASP A 197 8.90 40.36 22.30
CA ASP A 197 7.47 40.46 22.55
C ASP A 197 6.82 39.06 22.38
N PRO A 198 6.20 38.50 23.42
CA PRO A 198 5.62 37.17 23.44
C PRO A 198 4.48 36.99 22.40
N ARG A 199 3.73 38.09 22.17
CA ARG A 199 2.66 38.03 21.18
C ARG A 199 3.21 37.94 19.73
N THR A 200 4.24 38.70 19.44
CA THR A 200 4.96 38.62 18.16
C THR A 200 5.55 37.22 17.94
N GLN A 201 6.15 36.61 18.98
CA GLN A 201 6.64 35.23 18.87
C GLN A 201 5.52 34.26 18.51
N MET A 202 4.34 34.36 19.13
CA MET A 202 3.20 33.49 18.88
C MET A 202 2.66 33.68 17.45
N ASP A 203 2.47 34.92 17.00
CA ASP A 203 1.94 35.23 15.68
C ASP A 203 2.90 34.74 14.57
N MET A 204 4.21 34.94 14.73
CA MET A 204 5.23 34.42 13.83
C MET A 204 5.23 32.86 13.80
N GLY A 205 5.05 32.21 14.95
CA GLY A 205 4.93 30.77 15.06
C GLY A 205 3.70 30.21 14.33
N ILE A 206 2.56 30.88 14.43
CA ILE A 206 1.32 30.51 13.71
C ILE A 206 1.56 30.57 12.20
N GLU A 207 2.15 31.65 11.70
CA GLU A 207 2.47 31.78 10.28
C GLU A 207 3.47 30.70 9.79
N ALA A 208 4.48 30.40 10.60
CA ALA A 208 5.46 29.35 10.28
C ALA A 208 4.79 27.99 10.13
N VAL A 209 3.85 27.66 11.02
CA VAL A 209 3.07 26.42 10.91
C VAL A 209 2.23 26.41 9.64
N PHE A 210 1.59 27.52 9.25
CA PHE A 210 0.86 27.59 7.99
C PHE A 210 1.77 27.36 6.79
N ARG A 211 2.95 28.00 6.76
CA ARG A 211 3.95 27.82 5.68
C ARG A 211 4.45 26.38 5.61
N SER A 212 4.59 25.69 6.75
CA SER A 212 5.12 24.34 6.81
C SER A 212 4.28 23.31 6.03
N TRP A 213 3.00 23.61 5.78
CA TRP A 213 2.14 22.78 4.92
C TRP A 213 2.71 22.62 3.51
N ASN A 214 3.37 23.64 2.98
CA ASN A 214 3.87 23.68 1.61
C ASN A 214 5.39 23.48 1.48
N THR A 215 6.08 23.08 2.54
CA THR A 215 7.49 22.66 2.45
C THR A 215 7.64 21.45 1.51
N GLU A 216 8.79 21.32 0.88
CA GLU A 216 9.07 20.22 -0.04
C GLU A 216 8.87 18.85 0.60
N ARG A 217 9.42 18.64 1.80
CA ARG A 217 9.24 17.39 2.58
C ARG A 217 7.77 17.07 2.85
N ALA A 218 6.95 18.09 3.20
CA ALA A 218 5.53 17.91 3.47
C ALA A 218 4.75 17.57 2.18
N ARG A 219 5.13 18.18 1.03
CA ARG A 219 4.54 17.86 -0.28
C ARG A 219 4.88 16.45 -0.73
N ILE A 220 6.15 16.02 -0.59
CA ILE A 220 6.59 14.67 -0.92
C ILE A 220 5.84 13.64 -0.06
N TYR A 221 5.76 13.87 1.24
CA TYR A 221 5.04 12.98 2.15
C TYR A 221 3.57 12.85 1.77
N ARG A 222 2.87 13.98 1.52
CA ARG A 222 1.46 13.95 1.13
C ARG A 222 1.23 13.20 -0.18
N ARG A 223 2.10 13.36 -1.19
CA ARG A 223 2.03 12.56 -2.42
C ARG A 223 2.13 11.07 -2.12
N ARG A 224 3.15 10.68 -1.36
CA ARG A 224 3.40 9.29 -1.00
C ARG A 224 2.22 8.66 -0.25
N GLU A 225 1.63 9.40 0.69
CA GLU A 225 0.53 8.92 1.53
C GLU A 225 -0.86 9.24 0.93
N ARG A 226 -0.92 9.72 -0.31
CA ARG A 226 -2.16 10.06 -1.04
C ARG A 226 -3.04 11.07 -0.30
N ILE A 227 -2.44 12.02 0.40
CA ILE A 227 -3.14 13.07 1.15
C ILE A 227 -3.39 14.26 0.21
N PRO A 228 -4.64 14.74 0.04
CA PRO A 228 -4.95 15.89 -0.80
C PRO A 228 -4.18 17.15 -0.38
N HIS A 229 -3.72 17.92 -1.36
CA HIS A 229 -2.87 19.11 -1.13
C HIS A 229 -3.63 20.32 -0.60
N ASP A 230 -4.93 20.39 -0.81
CA ASP A 230 -5.83 21.50 -0.50
C ASP A 230 -6.42 21.48 0.92
N LEU A 231 -6.11 20.47 1.73
CA LEU A 231 -6.66 20.33 3.08
C LEU A 231 -6.16 21.39 4.06
N GLY A 232 -4.91 21.84 3.95
CA GLY A 232 -4.28 22.72 4.93
C GLY A 232 -3.99 22.04 6.27
N THR A 233 -3.46 22.81 7.22
CA THR A 233 -3.22 22.38 8.59
C THR A 233 -3.91 23.30 9.59
N ALA A 234 -4.42 22.75 10.69
CA ALA A 234 -4.79 23.54 11.85
C ALA A 234 -3.55 23.88 12.68
N VAL A 235 -3.66 24.88 13.54
CA VAL A 235 -2.65 25.26 14.51
C VAL A 235 -3.24 25.14 15.91
N ASN A 236 -2.59 24.38 16.79
CA ASN A 236 -3.01 24.22 18.17
C ASN A 236 -2.12 25.06 19.07
N ILE A 237 -2.70 26.01 19.79
CA ILE A 237 -2.06 26.77 20.85
C ILE A 237 -2.42 26.11 22.16
N CYS A 238 -1.44 25.60 22.88
CA CYS A 238 -1.66 24.82 24.09
C CYS A 238 -0.74 25.34 25.21
N THR A 239 -1.27 25.51 26.40
CA THR A 239 -0.47 25.83 27.58
C THR A 239 0.67 24.83 27.75
N MET A 240 1.87 25.30 27.98
CA MET A 240 3.02 24.46 28.31
C MET A 240 2.86 23.83 29.68
N VAL A 241 3.14 22.54 29.75
CA VAL A 241 3.31 21.76 30.99
C VAL A 241 4.65 21.04 30.91
N PHE A 242 5.35 20.94 32.02
CA PHE A 242 6.78 20.62 32.03
C PHE A 242 7.07 19.31 32.76
N GLY A 243 7.49 18.31 31.99
CA GLY A 243 8.00 17.05 32.52
C GLY A 243 9.43 17.12 33.06
N ASN A 244 10.14 18.23 32.84
CA ASN A 244 11.52 18.46 33.26
C ASN A 244 11.64 19.51 34.40
N MET A 245 10.58 19.67 35.19
CA MET A 245 10.56 20.64 36.28
C MET A 245 11.13 20.10 37.60
N GLY A 246 11.60 18.86 37.65
CA GLY A 246 12.18 18.21 38.80
C GLY A 246 11.89 16.71 38.88
N GLU A 247 12.32 16.05 39.94
CA GLU A 247 12.25 14.60 40.15
C GLU A 247 10.83 14.05 40.23
N ASN A 248 9.82 14.87 40.54
CA ASN A 248 8.40 14.48 40.55
C ASN A 248 7.67 14.86 39.27
N SER A 249 8.42 15.08 38.22
CA SER A 249 7.95 15.43 36.89
C SER A 249 8.51 14.43 35.87
N GLY A 250 7.79 14.24 34.78
CA GLY A 250 8.22 13.36 33.70
C GLY A 250 7.28 13.42 32.51
N THR A 251 7.61 12.71 31.49
CA THR A 251 6.78 12.61 30.26
C THR A 251 6.76 11.19 29.75
N GLY A 252 5.74 10.82 29.00
CA GLY A 252 5.64 9.48 28.47
C GLY A 252 4.71 9.37 27.27
N VAL A 253 4.89 8.24 26.60
CA VAL A 253 4.01 7.78 25.51
C VAL A 253 3.49 6.41 25.89
N CYS A 254 2.20 6.17 25.73
CA CYS A 254 1.62 4.88 26.04
C CYS A 254 0.56 4.44 25.04
N PHE A 255 0.35 3.13 25.02
CA PHE A 255 -0.64 2.46 24.18
C PHE A 255 -1.58 1.66 25.08
N THR A 256 -2.87 1.68 24.76
CA THR A 256 -3.86 0.89 25.52
C THR A 256 -3.79 -0.60 25.24
N ARG A 257 -3.13 -0.99 24.14
CA ARG A 257 -2.76 -2.36 23.78
C ARG A 257 -1.38 -2.34 23.14
N ASP A 258 -0.68 -3.47 23.15
CA ASP A 258 0.60 -3.59 22.47
C ASP A 258 0.44 -3.38 20.95
N PRO A 259 1.05 -2.36 20.37
CA PRO A 259 0.94 -2.08 18.93
C PRO A 259 1.59 -3.16 18.06
N SER A 260 2.48 -3.98 18.62
CA SER A 260 3.18 -5.05 17.88
C SER A 260 2.41 -6.37 17.93
N SER A 261 1.98 -6.78 19.11
CA SER A 261 1.32 -8.08 19.32
C SER A 261 -0.21 -8.00 19.40
N GLY A 262 -0.77 -6.84 19.75
CA GLY A 262 -2.20 -6.65 19.97
C GLY A 262 -2.71 -7.04 21.36
N HIS A 263 -1.85 -7.59 22.24
CA HIS A 263 -2.29 -7.96 23.58
C HIS A 263 -2.73 -6.73 24.39
N SER A 264 -3.80 -6.87 25.17
CA SER A 264 -4.26 -5.83 26.09
C SER A 264 -3.28 -5.66 27.25
N GLY A 265 -3.08 -4.42 27.67
CA GLY A 265 -2.15 -4.12 28.76
C GLY A 265 -1.75 -2.65 28.81
N VAL A 266 -0.71 -2.36 29.57
CA VAL A 266 -0.11 -1.04 29.66
C VAL A 266 1.26 -1.11 29.00
N TYR A 267 1.38 -0.49 27.86
CA TYR A 267 2.59 -0.48 27.05
C TYR A 267 3.04 0.95 26.82
N GLY A 268 4.32 1.16 26.82
CA GLY A 268 4.90 2.48 26.55
C GLY A 268 6.11 2.79 27.41
N ASP A 269 6.59 4.00 27.23
CA ASP A 269 7.80 4.51 27.82
C ASP A 269 7.52 5.72 28.70
N TYR A 270 8.23 5.81 29.79
CA TYR A 270 8.22 6.96 30.72
C TYR A 270 9.65 7.45 30.94
N LEU A 271 9.82 8.75 30.99
CA LEU A 271 11.12 9.38 31.25
C LEU A 271 10.96 10.45 32.35
N GLU A 272 11.66 10.24 33.46
CA GLU A 272 11.68 11.19 34.57
C GLU A 272 12.50 12.42 34.20
N ASN A 273 12.05 13.58 34.67
CA ASN A 273 12.71 14.87 34.47
C ASN A 273 13.12 15.13 33.01
N ALA A 274 12.14 15.03 32.11
CA ALA A 274 12.32 15.12 30.64
C ALA A 274 11.16 15.83 29.96
N GLN A 275 11.43 16.39 28.78
CA GLN A 275 10.40 16.89 27.87
C GLN A 275 10.00 15.81 26.86
N GLY A 276 8.82 15.95 26.21
CA GLY A 276 8.31 14.97 25.25
C GLY A 276 9.26 14.66 24.09
N GLU A 277 10.03 15.64 23.66
CA GLU A 277 11.05 15.48 22.60
C GLU A 277 12.17 14.51 23.02
N ASP A 278 12.55 14.48 24.29
CA ASP A 278 13.62 13.63 24.79
C ASP A 278 13.24 12.13 24.72
N VAL A 279 11.95 11.80 24.85
CA VAL A 279 11.42 10.42 24.69
C VAL A 279 11.46 9.99 23.23
N VAL A 280 11.02 10.87 22.33
CA VAL A 280 10.92 10.57 20.90
C VAL A 280 12.30 10.51 20.23
N ALA A 281 13.22 11.35 20.67
CA ALA A 281 14.59 11.42 20.13
C ALA A 281 15.46 10.22 20.53
N GLY A 282 15.06 9.44 21.56
CA GLY A 282 15.83 8.28 22.02
C GLY A 282 17.19 8.62 22.63
N ILE A 283 17.38 9.87 23.08
CA ILE A 283 18.67 10.37 23.61
C ILE A 283 18.98 9.78 24.99
N ARG A 284 17.95 9.38 25.73
CA ARG A 284 18.05 8.81 27.08
C ARG A 284 17.32 7.48 27.16
N ASN A 285 17.82 6.54 27.95
CA ASN A 285 17.13 5.29 28.23
C ASN A 285 15.81 5.56 28.96
N THR A 286 14.71 5.11 28.39
CA THR A 286 13.38 5.19 28.98
C THR A 286 13.16 4.08 30.01
N LEU A 287 12.23 4.30 30.91
CA LEU A 287 11.69 3.29 31.82
C LEU A 287 10.43 2.68 31.18
N ALA A 288 10.18 1.40 31.40
CA ALA A 288 8.90 0.83 31.03
C ALA A 288 7.77 1.54 31.79
N LEU A 289 6.65 1.77 31.12
CA LEU A 289 5.53 2.48 31.76
C LEU A 289 5.01 1.77 33.03
N SER A 290 5.18 0.45 33.12
CA SER A 290 4.88 -0.33 34.32
C SER A 290 5.70 0.12 35.56
N ASP A 291 6.90 0.67 35.36
CA ASP A 291 7.71 1.16 36.46
C ASP A 291 7.11 2.41 37.11
N LEU A 292 6.26 3.17 36.39
CA LEU A 292 5.53 4.30 36.93
C LEU A 292 4.63 3.91 38.11
N GLU A 293 4.14 2.66 38.17
CA GLU A 293 3.39 2.16 39.31
C GLU A 293 4.21 2.21 40.60
N ARG A 294 5.50 1.92 40.52
CA ARG A 294 6.44 1.95 41.65
C ARG A 294 6.90 3.37 41.98
N ILE A 295 7.07 4.21 40.94
CA ILE A 295 7.58 5.57 41.08
C ILE A 295 6.49 6.53 41.61
N ASN A 296 5.29 6.47 40.99
CA ASN A 296 4.18 7.35 41.34
C ASN A 296 2.83 6.61 41.09
N LYS A 297 2.46 5.79 42.08
CA LYS A 297 1.23 4.97 41.95
C LYS A 297 -0.04 5.80 41.72
N PRO A 298 -0.30 6.94 42.37
CA PRO A 298 -1.49 7.75 42.11
C PRO A 298 -1.60 8.17 40.63
N VAL A 299 -0.51 8.66 40.05
CA VAL A 299 -0.47 9.05 38.60
C VAL A 299 -0.67 7.85 37.71
N TYR A 300 -0.05 6.70 38.05
CA TYR A 300 -0.23 5.47 37.28
C TYR A 300 -1.68 4.99 37.27
N ASP A 301 -2.34 4.99 38.45
CA ASP A 301 -3.74 4.57 38.59
C ASP A 301 -4.67 5.52 37.80
N GLU A 302 -4.42 6.85 37.85
CA GLU A 302 -5.16 7.84 37.06
C GLU A 302 -4.95 7.63 35.56
N LEU A 303 -3.70 7.44 35.13
CA LEU A 303 -3.39 7.17 33.72
C LEU A 303 -4.11 5.91 33.22
N ARG A 304 -4.10 4.81 33.97
CA ARG A 304 -4.81 3.58 33.63
C ARG A 304 -6.34 3.79 33.51
N ALA A 305 -6.91 4.61 34.39
CA ALA A 305 -8.33 4.96 34.31
C ALA A 305 -8.65 5.75 33.02
N ILE A 306 -7.77 6.70 32.66
CA ILE A 306 -7.88 7.47 31.42
C ILE A 306 -7.71 6.58 30.21
N MET A 307 -6.72 5.68 30.18
CA MET A 307 -6.50 4.73 29.08
C MET A 307 -7.77 3.90 28.79
N ARG A 308 -8.39 3.33 29.83
CA ARG A 308 -9.66 2.58 29.69
C ARG A 308 -10.80 3.45 29.19
N LYS A 309 -10.90 4.68 29.68
CA LYS A 309 -11.93 5.64 29.25
C LYS A 309 -11.77 5.98 27.77
N LEU A 310 -10.56 6.25 27.33
CA LEU A 310 -10.25 6.56 25.93
C LEU A 310 -10.49 5.37 25.01
N GLU A 311 -9.99 4.18 25.35
CA GLU A 311 -10.24 2.97 24.53
C GLU A 311 -11.74 2.66 24.39
N THR A 312 -12.50 2.77 25.47
CA THR A 312 -13.95 2.58 25.45
C THR A 312 -14.66 3.63 24.60
N HIS A 313 -14.22 4.91 24.70
CA HIS A 313 -14.83 6.02 23.98
C HIS A 313 -14.51 5.99 22.48
N TYR A 314 -13.25 5.73 22.11
CA TYR A 314 -12.83 5.61 20.71
C TYR A 314 -13.16 4.24 20.13
N ARG A 315 -13.47 3.27 21.01
CA ARG A 315 -13.78 1.89 20.64
C ARG A 315 -12.63 1.24 19.85
N ASP A 316 -11.39 1.69 20.12
CA ASP A 316 -10.17 1.25 19.45
C ASP A 316 -8.94 1.47 20.34
N MET A 317 -7.83 0.80 20.00
CA MET A 317 -6.54 1.02 20.63
C MET A 317 -6.10 2.48 20.48
N CYS A 318 -5.75 3.09 21.59
CA CYS A 318 -5.29 4.48 21.62
C CYS A 318 -3.78 4.56 21.87
N ASP A 319 -3.15 5.50 21.15
CA ASP A 319 -1.82 6.03 21.35
C ASP A 319 -1.96 7.37 22.07
N ILE A 320 -1.25 7.54 23.18
CA ILE A 320 -1.46 8.61 24.14
C ILE A 320 -0.10 9.23 24.51
N GLU A 321 -0.01 10.55 24.40
CA GLU A 321 1.11 11.33 24.93
C GLU A 321 0.66 12.06 26.19
N PHE A 322 1.46 11.98 27.26
CA PHE A 322 1.16 12.60 28.54
C PHE A 322 2.39 13.20 29.20
N THR A 323 2.16 14.15 30.10
CA THR A 323 3.21 14.76 30.95
C THR A 323 2.75 14.77 32.40
N VAL A 324 3.66 14.51 33.30
CA VAL A 324 3.48 14.67 34.74
C VAL A 324 4.26 15.91 35.15
N GLU A 325 3.56 16.94 35.59
CA GLU A 325 4.18 18.15 36.13
C GLU A 325 3.94 18.23 37.64
N ARG A 326 4.99 18.11 38.43
CA ARG A 326 4.93 18.14 39.91
C ARG A 326 3.85 17.20 40.48
N GLY A 327 3.80 15.99 39.95
CA GLY A 327 2.84 14.93 40.34
C GLY A 327 1.43 15.08 39.80
N LYS A 328 1.15 16.10 39.00
CA LYS A 328 -0.14 16.25 38.28
C LYS A 328 -0.03 15.71 36.87
N LEU A 329 -0.96 14.81 36.51
CA LEU A 329 -1.05 14.25 35.14
C LEU A 329 -1.72 15.23 34.18
N TRP A 330 -1.17 15.31 32.95
CA TRP A 330 -1.69 16.09 31.85
C TRP A 330 -1.68 15.27 30.55
N MET A 331 -2.79 15.34 29.83
CA MET A 331 -2.96 14.66 28.56
C MET A 331 -2.62 15.61 27.41
N LEU A 332 -1.62 15.29 26.60
CA LEU A 332 -1.14 16.15 25.52
C LEU A 332 -1.70 15.77 24.16
N GLN A 333 -1.92 14.49 23.92
CA GLN A 333 -2.44 13.97 22.66
C GLN A 333 -3.04 12.60 22.86
N THR A 334 -4.10 12.32 22.12
CA THR A 334 -4.58 10.95 21.87
C THR A 334 -4.91 10.76 20.40
N ARG A 335 -4.71 9.55 19.91
CA ARG A 335 -5.10 9.14 18.56
C ARG A 335 -5.36 7.63 18.52
N VAL A 336 -6.04 7.16 17.47
CA VAL A 336 -6.06 5.73 17.18
C VAL A 336 -4.65 5.28 16.86
N GLY A 337 -4.15 4.28 17.58
CA GLY A 337 -2.76 3.86 17.51
C GLY A 337 -2.42 3.14 16.21
N LYS A 338 -1.26 3.47 15.62
CA LYS A 338 -0.67 2.69 14.54
C LYS A 338 -0.25 1.33 15.09
N ARG A 339 -0.42 0.27 14.29
CA ARG A 339 -0.20 -1.11 14.72
C ARG A 339 0.28 -2.00 13.58
N THR A 340 0.90 -3.13 13.91
CA THR A 340 1.27 -4.16 12.93
C THR A 340 0.03 -4.84 12.35
N ALA A 341 0.19 -5.56 11.26
CA ALA A 341 -0.88 -6.36 10.65
C ALA A 341 -1.43 -7.41 11.65
N ALA A 342 -0.55 -8.12 12.35
CA ALA A 342 -0.95 -9.10 13.36
C ALA A 342 -1.75 -8.47 14.52
N ALA A 343 -1.28 -7.33 15.03
CA ALA A 343 -1.99 -6.60 16.07
C ALA A 343 -3.35 -6.08 15.57
N ALA A 344 -3.49 -5.65 14.32
CA ALA A 344 -4.76 -5.17 13.77
C ALA A 344 -5.84 -6.25 13.82
N PHE A 345 -5.55 -7.46 13.34
CA PHE A 345 -6.49 -8.58 13.36
C PHE A 345 -6.85 -9.02 14.79
N ARG A 346 -5.85 -9.13 15.68
CA ARG A 346 -6.10 -9.50 17.09
C ARG A 346 -6.93 -8.44 17.80
N ILE A 347 -6.57 -7.16 17.72
CA ILE A 347 -7.29 -6.08 18.40
C ILE A 347 -8.74 -6.03 17.92
N ALA A 348 -8.99 -6.15 16.61
CA ALA A 348 -10.36 -6.16 16.09
C ALA A 348 -11.20 -7.31 16.68
N THR A 349 -10.65 -8.51 16.77
CA THR A 349 -11.37 -9.67 17.34
C THR A 349 -11.49 -9.62 18.86
N GLN A 350 -10.51 -9.06 19.57
CA GLN A 350 -10.58 -8.85 21.03
C GLN A 350 -11.66 -7.82 21.38
N LEU A 351 -11.67 -6.66 20.71
CA LEU A 351 -12.69 -5.63 20.91
C LEU A 351 -14.11 -6.15 20.60
N LEU A 352 -14.22 -7.03 19.59
CA LEU A 352 -15.47 -7.73 19.30
C LEU A 352 -15.86 -8.68 20.44
N GLY A 353 -14.91 -9.44 20.98
CA GLY A 353 -15.12 -10.33 22.12
C GLY A 353 -15.54 -9.60 23.38
N GLU A 354 -14.98 -8.42 23.61
CA GLU A 354 -15.30 -7.48 24.69
C GLU A 354 -16.64 -6.74 24.48
N LYS A 355 -17.29 -6.93 23.32
CA LYS A 355 -18.55 -6.28 22.92
C LYS A 355 -18.45 -4.75 22.79
N LEU A 356 -17.25 -4.24 22.55
CA LEU A 356 -17.02 -2.82 22.29
C LEU A 356 -17.39 -2.44 20.85
N ILE A 357 -17.26 -3.38 19.92
CA ILE A 357 -17.55 -3.18 18.49
C ILE A 357 -18.39 -4.33 17.94
N THR A 358 -19.06 -4.11 16.83
CA THR A 358 -19.79 -5.11 16.07
C THR A 358 -18.85 -5.93 15.17
N ARG A 359 -19.37 -6.98 14.53
CA ARG A 359 -18.61 -7.76 13.55
C ARG A 359 -18.25 -6.92 12.32
N ASP A 360 -19.18 -6.10 11.86
CA ASP A 360 -18.97 -5.22 10.69
C ASP A 360 -17.91 -4.17 10.99
N GLU A 361 -17.98 -3.55 12.18
CA GLU A 361 -16.93 -2.62 12.62
C GLU A 361 -15.56 -3.31 12.77
N ALA A 362 -15.51 -4.55 13.24
CA ALA A 362 -14.27 -5.31 13.35
C ALA A 362 -13.68 -5.59 11.97
N LEU A 363 -14.52 -5.97 10.99
CA LEU A 363 -14.10 -6.17 9.60
C LEU A 363 -13.58 -4.88 8.97
N GLY A 364 -14.24 -3.75 9.21
CA GLY A 364 -13.80 -2.43 8.71
C GLY A 364 -12.45 -1.95 9.27
N ARG A 365 -11.92 -2.57 10.34
CA ARG A 365 -10.65 -2.17 10.99
C ARG A 365 -9.42 -2.87 10.46
N VAL A 366 -9.57 -3.90 9.67
CA VAL A 366 -8.48 -4.63 9.02
C VAL A 366 -8.50 -4.38 7.52
N THR A 367 -7.35 -4.50 6.85
CA THR A 367 -7.22 -4.22 5.42
C THR A 367 -6.63 -5.39 4.66
N GLY A 368 -6.88 -5.44 3.35
CA GLY A 368 -6.27 -6.42 2.45
C GLY A 368 -4.75 -6.37 2.44
N ASP A 369 -4.16 -5.17 2.54
CA ASP A 369 -2.71 -5.02 2.63
C ASP A 369 -2.15 -5.65 3.91
N GLN A 370 -2.86 -5.53 5.04
CA GLN A 370 -2.49 -6.20 6.28
C GLN A 370 -2.60 -7.73 6.15
N LEU A 371 -3.66 -8.23 5.52
CA LEU A 371 -3.78 -9.67 5.26
C LEU A 371 -2.64 -10.15 4.35
N THR A 372 -2.31 -9.40 3.31
CA THR A 372 -1.18 -9.70 2.42
C THR A 372 0.12 -9.84 3.21
N GLN A 373 0.41 -8.91 4.12
CA GLN A 373 1.61 -8.97 4.98
C GLN A 373 1.66 -10.26 5.82
N LEU A 374 0.51 -10.75 6.28
CA LEU A 374 0.41 -11.96 7.09
C LEU A 374 0.57 -13.25 6.26
N MET A 375 0.34 -13.20 4.97
CA MET A 375 0.45 -14.35 4.07
C MET A 375 1.89 -14.68 3.67
N PHE A 376 2.81 -13.72 3.76
CA PHE A 376 4.20 -13.94 3.36
C PHE A 376 5.02 -14.66 4.44
N PRO A 377 6.00 -15.50 4.04
CA PRO A 377 7.00 -16.05 4.94
C PRO A 377 7.73 -14.93 5.69
N GLN A 378 8.17 -15.21 6.90
CA GLN A 378 8.87 -14.26 7.76
C GLN A 378 10.15 -14.91 8.31
N PHE A 379 11.14 -14.08 8.63
CA PHE A 379 12.31 -14.58 9.34
C PHE A 379 11.96 -14.94 10.78
N ASP A 380 12.57 -16.01 11.27
CA ASP A 380 12.49 -16.32 12.70
C ASP A 380 13.01 -15.12 13.51
N ALA A 381 12.16 -14.62 14.40
CA ALA A 381 12.48 -13.45 15.23
C ALA A 381 13.67 -13.68 16.16
N LYS A 382 13.99 -14.95 16.47
CA LYS A 382 15.10 -15.34 17.36
C LYS A 382 16.40 -15.63 16.59
N ALA A 383 16.35 -15.64 15.25
CA ALA A 383 17.52 -15.89 14.43
C ALA A 383 18.55 -14.77 14.58
N ASP A 384 19.81 -15.15 14.64
CA ASP A 384 20.94 -14.21 14.56
C ASP A 384 21.04 -13.68 13.12
N LYS A 385 21.14 -12.36 12.94
CA LYS A 385 21.07 -11.69 11.65
C LYS A 385 22.18 -10.66 11.50
N GLU A 386 23.03 -10.83 10.50
CA GLU A 386 24.08 -9.86 10.15
C GLU A 386 23.56 -8.90 9.09
N LEU A 387 23.12 -7.69 9.52
CA LEU A 387 22.65 -6.64 8.62
C LEU A 387 23.81 -6.07 7.82
N ILE A 388 23.72 -6.11 6.47
CA ILE A 388 24.77 -5.60 5.57
C ILE A 388 24.33 -4.38 4.75
N ALA A 389 23.02 -4.25 4.48
CA ALA A 389 22.48 -3.10 3.73
C ALA A 389 20.99 -2.91 4.00
N ARG A 390 20.47 -1.79 3.52
CA ARG A 390 19.01 -1.50 3.51
C ARG A 390 18.61 -0.94 2.16
N GLY A 391 17.45 -1.36 1.70
CA GLY A 391 16.78 -0.81 0.54
C GLY A 391 15.33 -0.43 0.87
N MET A 392 14.53 -0.26 -0.14
CA MET A 392 13.10 0.03 -0.01
C MET A 392 12.31 -1.28 0.05
N ALA A 393 11.46 -1.42 1.05
CA ALA A 393 10.47 -2.49 1.16
C ALA A 393 9.50 -2.42 -0.02
N ALA A 394 9.64 -3.33 -0.99
CA ALA A 394 8.90 -3.27 -2.25
C ALA A 394 7.82 -4.36 -2.37
N SER A 395 8.13 -5.59 -1.96
CA SER A 395 7.15 -6.68 -1.82
C SER A 395 7.44 -7.46 -0.54
N PRO A 396 6.46 -7.66 0.35
CA PRO A 396 6.69 -8.25 1.65
C PRO A 396 7.18 -9.70 1.57
N GLY A 397 7.68 -10.22 2.70
CA GLY A 397 8.16 -11.58 2.85
C GLY A 397 9.63 -11.65 3.22
N ALA A 398 10.09 -12.86 3.48
CA ALA A 398 11.49 -13.21 3.73
C ALA A 398 11.97 -14.15 2.63
N ALA A 399 13.09 -13.84 2.00
CA ALA A 399 13.70 -14.70 1.00
C ALA A 399 15.19 -14.91 1.31
N VAL A 400 15.64 -16.15 1.15
CA VAL A 400 17.02 -16.56 1.37
C VAL A 400 17.50 -17.35 0.17
N GLY A 401 18.68 -17.06 -0.32
CA GLY A 401 19.26 -17.80 -1.43
C GLY A 401 20.65 -17.34 -1.80
N LYS A 402 21.31 -18.13 -2.65
CA LYS A 402 22.54 -17.72 -3.29
C LYS A 402 22.29 -16.55 -4.25
N ILE A 403 23.29 -15.73 -4.45
CA ILE A 403 23.20 -14.60 -5.37
C ILE A 403 23.17 -15.10 -6.82
N ALA A 404 22.14 -14.69 -7.57
CA ALA A 404 22.09 -14.86 -9.03
C ALA A 404 22.14 -13.48 -9.69
N PHE A 405 23.07 -13.25 -10.59
CA PHE A 405 23.25 -11.96 -11.28
C PHE A 405 22.50 -11.87 -12.61
N ASN A 406 21.96 -12.98 -13.10
CA ASN A 406 21.21 -13.02 -14.35
C ASN A 406 20.20 -14.17 -14.37
N ASN A 407 19.33 -14.17 -15.39
CA ASN A 407 18.28 -15.18 -15.56
C ASN A 407 18.81 -16.60 -15.67
N ALA A 408 19.89 -16.79 -16.44
CA ALA A 408 20.45 -18.12 -16.67
C ALA A 408 20.92 -18.78 -15.37
N GLN A 409 21.62 -18.01 -14.52
CA GLN A 409 22.04 -18.49 -13.20
C GLN A 409 20.86 -18.85 -12.28
N ALA A 410 19.82 -17.99 -12.25
CA ALA A 410 18.65 -18.27 -11.43
C ALA A 410 17.89 -19.53 -11.89
N ILE A 411 17.71 -19.70 -13.19
CA ILE A 411 17.02 -20.84 -13.79
C ILE A 411 17.82 -22.14 -13.60
N GLU A 412 19.12 -22.10 -13.86
CA GLU A 412 20.01 -23.25 -13.67
C GLU A 412 20.01 -23.71 -12.21
N ALA A 413 20.21 -22.78 -11.28
CA ALA A 413 20.16 -23.07 -9.85
C ALA A 413 18.81 -23.66 -9.42
N ALA A 414 17.71 -23.11 -9.90
CA ALA A 414 16.37 -23.65 -9.61
C ALA A 414 16.18 -25.07 -10.15
N SER A 415 16.74 -25.40 -11.31
CA SER A 415 16.70 -26.75 -11.87
C SER A 415 17.46 -27.79 -11.03
N GLU A 416 18.46 -27.34 -10.27
CA GLU A 416 19.25 -28.11 -9.32
C GLU A 416 18.66 -28.09 -7.89
N GLY A 417 17.54 -27.40 -7.67
CA GLY A 417 16.89 -27.25 -6.34
C GLY A 417 17.62 -26.25 -5.42
N ILE A 418 18.48 -25.41 -5.97
CA ILE A 418 19.23 -24.38 -5.23
C ILE A 418 18.39 -23.11 -5.20
N LYS A 419 18.11 -22.59 -4.00
CA LYS A 419 17.42 -21.32 -3.81
C LYS A 419 18.32 -20.14 -4.14
N THR A 420 17.78 -19.16 -4.87
CA THR A 420 18.52 -17.95 -5.25
C THR A 420 17.76 -16.66 -4.93
N VAL A 421 18.51 -15.58 -4.76
CA VAL A 421 18.01 -14.20 -4.80
C VAL A 421 18.57 -13.55 -6.06
N LEU A 422 17.69 -13.09 -6.95
CA LEU A 422 18.11 -12.39 -8.17
C LEU A 422 18.56 -10.98 -7.81
N VAL A 423 19.82 -10.65 -8.06
CA VAL A 423 20.45 -9.37 -7.71
C VAL A 423 20.79 -8.61 -8.98
N ARG A 424 20.12 -7.48 -9.20
CA ARG A 424 20.28 -6.67 -10.40
C ARG A 424 20.48 -5.19 -10.05
N ARG A 425 21.06 -4.40 -10.97
CA ARG A 425 21.02 -2.94 -10.82
C ARG A 425 19.59 -2.41 -10.87
N GLU A 426 18.84 -2.88 -11.84
CA GLU A 426 17.41 -2.69 -12.06
C GLU A 426 16.90 -3.90 -12.84
N THR A 427 15.59 -4.20 -12.84
CA THR A 427 15.02 -5.25 -13.68
C THR A 427 14.23 -4.66 -14.83
N ASN A 428 14.17 -5.42 -15.92
CA ASN A 428 13.36 -5.14 -17.11
C ASN A 428 12.50 -6.38 -17.45
N PRO A 429 11.61 -6.32 -18.44
CA PRO A 429 10.75 -7.47 -18.80
C PRO A 429 11.51 -8.75 -19.15
N ASP A 430 12.72 -8.66 -19.69
CA ASP A 430 13.54 -9.82 -20.00
C ASP A 430 14.03 -10.58 -18.77
N ASP A 431 13.98 -9.96 -17.60
CA ASP A 431 14.37 -10.58 -16.33
C ASP A 431 13.26 -11.45 -15.71
N LEU A 432 12.07 -11.47 -16.32
CA LEU A 432 10.93 -12.22 -15.80
C LEU A 432 11.21 -13.71 -15.54
N PRO A 433 11.88 -14.46 -16.43
CA PRO A 433 12.20 -15.86 -16.16
C PRO A 433 13.08 -16.07 -14.94
N GLY A 434 14.08 -15.22 -14.73
CA GLY A 434 14.93 -15.23 -13.54
C GLY A 434 14.19 -14.85 -12.26
N MET A 435 13.28 -13.86 -12.35
CA MET A 435 12.42 -13.48 -11.23
C MET A 435 11.48 -14.60 -10.82
N VAL A 436 10.96 -15.37 -11.77
CA VAL A 436 10.11 -16.55 -11.49
C VAL A 436 10.92 -17.64 -10.79
N ALA A 437 12.15 -17.91 -11.25
CA ALA A 437 13.02 -18.97 -10.74
C ALA A 437 13.57 -18.64 -9.34
N ALA A 438 13.84 -17.37 -9.04
CA ALA A 438 14.41 -16.94 -7.75
C ALA A 438 13.38 -16.94 -6.61
N GLU A 439 13.84 -17.08 -5.35
CA GLU A 439 13.03 -16.94 -4.15
C GLU A 439 12.68 -15.47 -3.87
N GLY A 440 13.56 -14.55 -4.23
CA GLY A 440 13.38 -13.12 -4.05
C GLY A 440 14.17 -12.29 -5.03
N VAL A 441 13.87 -10.99 -5.08
CA VAL A 441 14.49 -10.02 -5.99
C VAL A 441 15.07 -8.86 -5.20
N LEU A 442 16.32 -8.51 -5.50
CA LEU A 442 17.03 -7.39 -4.90
C LEU A 442 17.56 -6.47 -6.01
N THR A 443 17.23 -5.18 -5.96
CA THR A 443 17.77 -4.22 -6.92
C THR A 443 18.46 -3.04 -6.24
N ALA A 444 19.57 -2.58 -6.85
CA ALA A 444 20.27 -1.39 -6.39
C ALA A 444 19.49 -0.11 -6.69
N ARG A 445 18.66 -0.10 -7.72
CA ARG A 445 17.85 1.03 -8.17
C ARG A 445 16.38 0.66 -8.23
N GLY A 446 15.53 1.67 -8.31
CA GLY A 446 14.09 1.52 -8.44
C GLY A 446 13.34 1.75 -7.12
N GLY A 447 12.08 2.08 -7.24
CA GLY A 447 11.15 2.33 -6.14
C GLY A 447 10.07 1.27 -6.04
N LYS A 448 9.03 1.53 -5.23
CA LYS A 448 7.86 0.65 -5.04
C LYS A 448 7.02 0.44 -6.31
N THR A 449 7.23 1.25 -7.32
CA THR A 449 6.55 1.21 -8.62
C THR A 449 7.47 0.72 -9.74
N SER A 450 8.72 0.32 -9.43
CA SER A 450 9.63 -0.24 -10.42
C SER A 450 9.13 -1.60 -10.94
N HIS A 451 9.61 -2.00 -12.11
CA HIS A 451 9.31 -3.31 -12.70
C HIS A 451 9.55 -4.45 -11.70
N ALA A 452 10.71 -4.46 -11.01
CA ALA A 452 11.01 -5.45 -9.97
C ALA A 452 9.92 -5.52 -8.89
N ALA A 453 9.48 -4.37 -8.38
CA ALA A 453 8.49 -4.27 -7.32
C ALA A 453 7.10 -4.74 -7.76
N VAL A 454 6.66 -4.31 -8.95
CA VAL A 454 5.33 -4.63 -9.48
C VAL A 454 5.21 -6.11 -9.81
N VAL A 455 6.20 -6.64 -10.54
CA VAL A 455 6.21 -8.04 -10.94
C VAL A 455 6.37 -8.98 -9.75
N ALA A 456 7.28 -8.68 -8.82
CA ALA A 456 7.46 -9.49 -7.61
C ALA A 456 6.18 -9.55 -6.77
N ARG A 457 5.47 -8.42 -6.60
CA ARG A 457 4.16 -8.39 -5.92
C ARG A 457 3.11 -9.21 -6.64
N GLY A 458 3.05 -9.12 -7.95
CA GLY A 458 2.13 -9.93 -8.78
C GLY A 458 2.34 -11.41 -8.63
N MET A 459 3.59 -11.85 -8.48
CA MET A 459 4.00 -13.25 -8.30
C MET A 459 4.00 -13.72 -6.83
N GLY A 460 3.76 -12.84 -5.87
CA GLY A 460 3.89 -13.16 -4.45
C GLY A 460 5.35 -13.44 -4.02
N LYS A 461 6.33 -12.82 -4.67
CA LYS A 461 7.76 -12.96 -4.36
C LYS A 461 8.26 -11.78 -3.52
N THR A 462 9.17 -12.07 -2.60
CA THR A 462 9.83 -11.05 -1.79
C THR A 462 10.68 -10.11 -2.65
N CYS A 463 10.58 -8.80 -2.42
CA CYS A 463 11.38 -7.85 -3.18
C CYS A 463 11.86 -6.67 -2.31
N VAL A 464 13.14 -6.36 -2.45
CA VAL A 464 13.77 -5.15 -1.92
C VAL A 464 14.37 -4.37 -3.09
N CYS A 465 13.97 -3.12 -3.26
CA CYS A 465 14.43 -2.25 -4.34
C CYS A 465 15.23 -1.07 -3.79
N GLY A 466 15.97 -0.37 -4.68
CA GLY A 466 16.61 0.89 -4.33
C GLY A 466 17.64 0.78 -3.20
N ALA A 467 18.35 -0.32 -3.13
CA ALA A 467 19.45 -0.50 -2.19
C ALA A 467 20.71 0.18 -2.75
N GLU A 468 20.76 1.52 -2.71
CA GLU A 468 21.78 2.36 -3.37
C GLU A 468 23.22 2.09 -2.90
N SER A 469 23.39 1.49 -1.72
CA SER A 469 24.69 1.06 -1.20
C SER A 469 25.30 -0.14 -1.94
N LEU A 470 24.51 -0.84 -2.78
CA LEU A 470 24.96 -1.97 -3.58
C LEU A 470 25.60 -1.50 -4.88
N VAL A 471 26.87 -1.82 -5.08
CA VAL A 471 27.57 -1.64 -6.35
C VAL A 471 27.66 -3.00 -7.04
N ILE A 472 26.84 -3.19 -8.07
CA ILE A 472 26.71 -4.47 -8.78
C ILE A 472 27.53 -4.43 -10.06
N ASP A 473 28.44 -5.39 -10.20
CA ASP A 473 29.16 -5.66 -11.44
C ASP A 473 28.69 -7.02 -11.99
N GLU A 474 27.77 -6.97 -12.93
CA GLU A 474 27.15 -8.15 -13.53
C GLU A 474 28.15 -8.94 -14.39
N ALA A 475 29.16 -8.26 -15.00
CA ALA A 475 30.18 -8.91 -15.81
C ALA A 475 31.22 -9.66 -14.96
N ALA A 476 31.56 -9.07 -13.81
CA ALA A 476 32.46 -9.71 -12.85
C ALA A 476 31.75 -10.73 -11.93
N GLY A 477 30.39 -10.71 -11.89
CA GLY A 477 29.60 -11.55 -10.99
C GLY A 477 29.80 -11.18 -9.51
N THR A 478 29.86 -9.89 -9.20
CA THR A 478 30.11 -9.41 -7.83
C THR A 478 29.12 -8.29 -7.42
N VAL A 479 28.80 -8.25 -6.14
CA VAL A 479 28.17 -7.11 -5.51
C VAL A 479 29.02 -6.61 -4.34
N THR A 480 29.30 -5.31 -4.33
CA THR A 480 30.13 -4.66 -3.30
C THR A 480 29.26 -3.76 -2.42
N ILE A 481 29.42 -3.88 -1.09
CA ILE A 481 28.71 -3.09 -0.08
C ILE A 481 29.77 -2.57 0.90
N GLY A 482 30.18 -1.30 0.76
CA GLY A 482 31.34 -0.78 1.50
C GLY A 482 32.62 -1.59 1.17
N ASP A 483 33.20 -2.22 2.19
CA ASP A 483 34.38 -3.09 2.04
C ASP A 483 34.02 -4.57 1.80
N LEU A 484 32.74 -4.94 1.87
CA LEU A 484 32.28 -6.31 1.66
C LEU A 484 32.04 -6.58 0.18
N VAL A 485 32.69 -7.65 -0.35
CA VAL A 485 32.46 -8.14 -1.72
C VAL A 485 31.83 -9.52 -1.64
N LEU A 486 30.66 -9.68 -2.30
CA LEU A 486 29.93 -10.94 -2.39
C LEU A 486 29.86 -11.41 -3.85
N THR A 487 29.80 -12.73 -4.04
CA THR A 487 29.80 -13.42 -5.33
C THR A 487 28.57 -14.33 -5.44
N ALA A 488 28.41 -15.04 -6.55
CA ALA A 488 27.34 -16.02 -6.73
C ALA A 488 27.40 -17.20 -5.74
N ASP A 489 28.55 -17.47 -5.11
CA ASP A 489 28.66 -18.52 -4.08
C ASP A 489 28.15 -18.09 -2.71
N ASP A 490 28.00 -16.77 -2.49
CA ASP A 490 27.54 -16.24 -1.24
C ASP A 490 26.00 -16.31 -1.13
N THR A 491 25.52 -16.54 0.09
CA THR A 491 24.08 -16.52 0.41
C THR A 491 23.72 -15.18 1.04
N ILE A 492 22.59 -14.64 0.64
CA ILE A 492 21.98 -13.46 1.26
C ILE A 492 20.53 -13.74 1.65
N ALA A 493 20.07 -12.98 2.62
CA ALA A 493 18.66 -12.98 3.03
C ALA A 493 18.09 -11.56 2.90
N ILE A 494 16.88 -11.43 2.37
CA ILE A 494 16.21 -10.13 2.20
C ILE A 494 14.86 -10.12 2.88
N ASP A 495 14.57 -9.04 3.61
CA ASP A 495 13.28 -8.79 4.26
C ASP A 495 12.51 -7.74 3.46
N GLY A 496 11.50 -8.18 2.74
CA GLY A 496 10.67 -7.32 1.92
C GLY A 496 9.70 -6.43 2.72
N GLN A 497 9.55 -6.63 4.03
CA GLN A 497 8.73 -5.77 4.91
C GLN A 497 9.54 -4.60 5.45
N THR A 498 10.80 -4.86 5.85
CA THR A 498 11.68 -3.85 6.45
C THR A 498 12.64 -3.21 5.44
N GLY A 499 12.90 -3.88 4.32
CA GLY A 499 13.93 -3.51 3.35
C GLY A 499 15.34 -3.88 3.80
N GLU A 500 15.48 -4.69 4.84
CA GLU A 500 16.76 -5.12 5.37
C GLU A 500 17.38 -6.25 4.55
N ILE A 501 18.70 -6.23 4.40
CA ILE A 501 19.49 -7.21 3.66
C ILE A 501 20.52 -7.77 4.62
N PHE A 502 20.52 -9.09 4.77
CA PHE A 502 21.38 -9.80 5.72
C PHE A 502 22.37 -10.70 4.97
N ARG A 503 23.53 -10.92 5.59
CA ARG A 503 24.52 -11.88 5.12
C ARG A 503 24.22 -13.28 5.59
N GLY A 504 24.39 -14.26 4.72
CA GLY A 504 24.25 -15.67 5.05
C GLY A 504 22.81 -16.16 5.11
N GLU A 505 22.64 -17.37 5.58
CA GLU A 505 21.34 -18.00 5.77
C GLU A 505 20.67 -17.49 7.03
N VAL A 506 19.42 -17.02 6.90
CA VAL A 506 18.54 -16.69 8.01
C VAL A 506 17.33 -17.65 7.95
N PRO A 507 17.00 -18.36 9.03
CA PRO A 507 15.86 -19.26 9.04
C PRO A 507 14.56 -18.53 8.69
N VAL A 508 13.82 -19.09 7.74
CA VAL A 508 12.51 -18.60 7.28
C VAL A 508 11.43 -19.57 7.75
N ALA A 509 10.37 -19.03 8.32
CA ALA A 509 9.17 -19.77 8.68
C ALA A 509 8.05 -19.48 7.67
N ASP A 510 7.39 -20.54 7.19
CA ASP A 510 6.16 -20.37 6.41
C ASP A 510 5.09 -19.71 7.27
N SER A 511 4.23 -18.90 6.65
CA SER A 511 3.15 -18.24 7.36
C SER A 511 2.05 -19.25 7.75
N PRO A 512 1.73 -19.41 9.04
CA PRO A 512 0.58 -20.22 9.47
C PRO A 512 -0.75 -19.70 8.92
N VAL A 513 -0.83 -18.38 8.57
CA VAL A 513 -2.00 -17.80 7.90
C VAL A 513 -2.13 -18.35 6.48
N THR A 514 -1.04 -18.50 5.74
CA THR A 514 -1.08 -19.12 4.40
C THR A 514 -1.46 -20.59 4.47
N THR A 515 -0.95 -21.32 5.45
CA THR A 515 -1.37 -22.72 5.70
C THR A 515 -2.86 -22.80 6.03
N TYR A 516 -3.37 -21.88 6.88
CA TYR A 516 -4.80 -21.78 7.14
C TYR A 516 -5.62 -21.56 5.87
N LEU A 517 -5.18 -20.62 5.03
CA LEU A 517 -5.90 -20.26 3.80
C LEU A 517 -5.91 -21.42 2.77
N ALA A 518 -4.85 -22.22 2.73
CA ALA A 518 -4.73 -23.36 1.82
C ALA A 518 -5.43 -24.63 2.33
N ASP A 519 -5.25 -24.96 3.62
CA ASP A 519 -5.56 -26.27 4.18
C ASP A 519 -6.58 -26.20 5.33
N GLY A 520 -7.06 -25.01 5.67
CA GLY A 520 -8.11 -24.78 6.67
C GLY A 520 -7.58 -24.50 8.09
N LEU A 521 -8.52 -24.18 9.00
CA LEU A 521 -8.23 -23.66 10.33
C LEU A 521 -7.37 -24.61 11.18
N GLU A 522 -7.67 -25.91 11.17
CA GLU A 522 -6.92 -26.89 11.95
C GLU A 522 -5.45 -26.98 11.51
N ALA A 523 -5.20 -26.95 10.20
CA ALA A 523 -3.85 -26.97 9.65
C ALA A 523 -3.07 -25.67 10.00
N GLY A 524 -3.71 -24.50 9.90
CA GLY A 524 -3.11 -23.23 10.29
C GLY A 524 -2.75 -23.18 11.79
N ILE A 525 -3.63 -23.67 12.67
CA ILE A 525 -3.36 -23.78 14.11
C ILE A 525 -2.20 -24.77 14.39
N ALA A 526 -2.17 -25.90 13.67
CA ALA A 526 -1.08 -26.84 13.80
C ALA A 526 0.27 -26.26 13.35
N ALA A 527 0.28 -25.48 12.26
CA ALA A 527 1.45 -24.77 11.76
C ALA A 527 1.96 -23.68 12.75
N ALA A 528 1.06 -23.07 13.53
CA ALA A 528 1.42 -22.11 14.57
C ALA A 528 2.16 -22.77 15.77
N GLY A 529 2.14 -24.10 15.89
CA GLY A 529 2.84 -24.83 16.93
C GLY A 529 2.34 -24.49 18.34
N GLU A 530 3.26 -24.24 19.27
CA GLU A 530 2.96 -23.87 20.67
C GLU A 530 2.82 -22.35 20.88
N ASP A 531 3.05 -21.54 19.87
CA ASP A 531 2.92 -20.09 19.97
C ASP A 531 1.44 -19.69 20.03
N GLU A 532 0.96 -19.42 21.25
CA GLU A 532 -0.42 -18.98 21.51
C GLU A 532 -0.78 -17.71 20.75
N GLY A 533 0.16 -16.76 20.64
CA GLY A 533 -0.05 -15.53 19.90
C GLY A 533 -0.30 -15.78 18.41
N THR A 534 0.42 -16.68 17.78
CA THR A 534 0.22 -17.02 16.36
C THR A 534 -1.07 -17.84 16.16
N ARG A 535 -1.46 -18.70 17.10
CA ARG A 535 -2.77 -19.39 17.07
C ARG A 535 -3.93 -18.40 17.12
N GLU A 536 -3.90 -17.45 18.06
CA GLU A 536 -4.90 -16.37 18.14
C GLU A 536 -4.97 -15.55 16.86
N LEU A 537 -3.83 -15.32 16.20
CA LEU A 537 -3.80 -14.60 14.92
C LEU A 537 -4.53 -15.37 13.82
N VAL A 538 -4.25 -16.66 13.68
CA VAL A 538 -4.92 -17.54 12.69
C VAL A 538 -6.43 -17.56 12.93
N GLU A 539 -6.87 -17.70 14.18
CA GLU A 539 -8.29 -17.66 14.56
C GLU A 539 -8.92 -16.29 14.29
N ALA A 540 -8.17 -15.20 14.50
CA ALA A 540 -8.64 -13.86 14.22
C ALA A 540 -8.84 -13.63 12.70
N VAL A 541 -7.92 -14.10 11.88
CA VAL A 541 -8.03 -14.05 10.42
C VAL A 541 -9.23 -14.89 9.95
N ASP A 542 -9.38 -16.12 10.45
CA ASP A 542 -10.53 -16.99 10.12
C ASP A 542 -11.86 -16.31 10.45
N LYS A 543 -11.98 -15.77 11.66
CA LYS A 543 -13.20 -15.13 12.13
C LYS A 543 -13.64 -13.94 11.29
N LEU A 544 -12.68 -13.10 10.87
CA LEU A 544 -12.96 -11.91 10.08
C LEU A 544 -13.18 -12.25 8.60
N LEU A 545 -12.38 -13.14 8.03
CA LEU A 545 -12.54 -13.58 6.64
C LEU A 545 -13.83 -14.36 6.42
N SER A 546 -14.19 -15.24 7.38
CA SER A 546 -15.49 -15.94 7.36
C SER A 546 -16.67 -14.98 7.50
N HIS A 547 -16.51 -13.85 8.21
CA HIS A 547 -17.54 -12.82 8.26
C HIS A 547 -17.61 -12.04 6.94
N ALA A 548 -16.47 -11.68 6.35
CA ALA A 548 -16.41 -11.04 5.05
C ALA A 548 -17.14 -11.86 3.97
N ASP A 549 -16.93 -13.19 3.94
CA ASP A 549 -17.64 -14.08 3.01
C ASP A 549 -19.16 -14.11 3.19
N LYS A 550 -19.65 -13.86 4.41
CA LYS A 550 -21.09 -13.84 4.70
C LYS A 550 -21.78 -12.55 4.29
N VAL A 551 -21.05 -11.43 4.35
CA VAL A 551 -21.63 -10.10 4.10
C VAL A 551 -21.34 -9.58 2.69
N ARG A 552 -20.29 -10.05 2.03
CA ARG A 552 -19.95 -9.61 0.68
C ARG A 552 -21.05 -9.91 -0.33
N ARG A 553 -21.32 -8.95 -1.21
CA ARG A 553 -22.15 -9.11 -2.39
C ARG A 553 -21.35 -9.61 -3.59
N LEU A 554 -20.12 -9.09 -3.74
CA LEU A 554 -19.23 -9.48 -4.81
C LEU A 554 -18.78 -10.94 -4.66
N HIS A 555 -18.96 -11.73 -5.70
CA HIS A 555 -18.29 -13.03 -5.83
C HIS A 555 -16.81 -12.83 -6.15
N VAL A 556 -15.96 -13.75 -5.70
CA VAL A 556 -14.52 -13.71 -5.96
C VAL A 556 -14.12 -14.93 -6.77
N ARG A 557 -13.61 -14.68 -7.98
CA ARG A 557 -13.05 -15.69 -8.89
C ARG A 557 -11.54 -15.51 -9.00
N ALA A 558 -10.87 -16.44 -9.64
CA ALA A 558 -9.44 -16.36 -9.89
C ALA A 558 -9.11 -16.34 -11.40
N ASN A 559 -7.97 -15.75 -11.72
CA ASN A 559 -7.31 -15.89 -13.02
C ASN A 559 -6.35 -17.07 -12.91
N ALA A 560 -6.57 -18.14 -13.64
CA ALA A 560 -5.76 -19.34 -13.59
C ALA A 560 -5.71 -20.03 -14.94
N ASP A 561 -4.51 -20.39 -15.36
CA ASP A 561 -4.23 -20.93 -16.69
C ASP A 561 -3.73 -22.40 -16.63
N THR A 562 -3.53 -22.92 -15.40
CA THR A 562 -3.08 -24.30 -15.13
C THR A 562 -3.94 -25.00 -14.09
N PRO A 563 -3.99 -26.36 -14.09
CA PRO A 563 -4.68 -27.11 -13.04
C PRO A 563 -4.14 -26.84 -11.63
N LEU A 564 -2.84 -26.56 -11.50
CA LEU A 564 -2.19 -26.26 -10.23
C LEU A 564 -2.68 -24.93 -9.66
N ASP A 565 -2.73 -23.88 -10.52
CA ASP A 565 -3.23 -22.57 -10.11
C ASP A 565 -4.72 -22.61 -9.76
N SER A 566 -5.50 -23.40 -10.53
CA SER A 566 -6.91 -23.62 -10.22
C SER A 566 -7.13 -24.31 -8.88
N LYS A 567 -6.34 -25.33 -8.53
CA LYS A 567 -6.37 -25.98 -7.21
C LYS A 567 -6.03 -24.98 -6.09
N ARG A 568 -4.98 -24.19 -6.28
CA ARG A 568 -4.58 -23.15 -5.32
C ARG A 568 -5.67 -22.09 -5.16
N ALA A 569 -6.27 -21.65 -6.26
CA ALA A 569 -7.36 -20.67 -6.22
C ALA A 569 -8.57 -21.19 -5.42
N ILE A 570 -8.97 -22.43 -5.63
CA ILE A 570 -10.08 -23.06 -4.89
C ILE A 570 -9.72 -23.18 -3.40
N ALA A 571 -8.50 -23.61 -3.06
CA ALA A 571 -8.02 -23.68 -1.70
C ALA A 571 -8.11 -22.32 -1.00
N PHE A 572 -7.74 -21.24 -1.69
CA PHE A 572 -7.85 -19.87 -1.18
C PHE A 572 -9.28 -19.30 -1.18
N GLY A 573 -10.27 -20.09 -1.61
CA GLY A 573 -11.69 -19.74 -1.54
C GLY A 573 -12.26 -19.09 -2.80
N ALA A 574 -11.63 -19.25 -3.96
CA ALA A 574 -12.23 -18.80 -5.21
C ALA A 574 -13.50 -19.59 -5.55
N GLU A 575 -14.53 -18.87 -6.02
CA GLU A 575 -15.83 -19.46 -6.37
C GLU A 575 -15.89 -19.94 -7.84
N GLY A 576 -14.84 -19.66 -8.60
CA GLY A 576 -14.70 -20.05 -10.00
C GLY A 576 -13.43 -19.47 -10.59
N ILE A 577 -13.20 -19.77 -11.87
CA ILE A 577 -12.19 -19.11 -12.68
C ILE A 577 -12.87 -18.03 -13.53
N GLY A 578 -12.45 -16.79 -13.37
CA GLY A 578 -12.98 -15.64 -14.13
C GLY A 578 -12.18 -15.31 -15.38
N LEU A 579 -10.97 -15.85 -15.48
CA LEU A 579 -10.14 -15.78 -16.69
C LEU A 579 -9.20 -16.97 -16.75
N CYS A 580 -9.36 -17.79 -17.78
CA CYS A 580 -8.37 -18.74 -18.26
C CYS A 580 -7.87 -18.26 -19.61
N ARG A 581 -6.57 -17.97 -19.72
CA ARG A 581 -5.91 -17.52 -20.94
C ARG A 581 -5.47 -18.72 -21.74
N THR A 582 -5.93 -18.82 -22.97
CA THR A 582 -5.60 -19.96 -23.83
C THR A 582 -4.28 -19.81 -24.59
N GLU A 583 -3.73 -18.61 -24.67
CA GLU A 583 -2.44 -18.35 -25.31
C GLU A 583 -1.29 -19.16 -24.70
N HIS A 584 -1.29 -19.32 -23.37
CA HIS A 584 -0.27 -20.14 -22.69
C HIS A 584 -0.30 -21.61 -23.12
N MET A 585 -1.45 -22.08 -23.58
CA MET A 585 -1.61 -23.44 -24.09
C MET A 585 -1.04 -23.64 -25.52
N PHE A 586 -0.65 -22.55 -26.20
CA PHE A 586 -0.06 -22.56 -27.56
C PHE A 586 1.45 -22.35 -27.57
N LEU A 587 2.06 -22.08 -26.39
CA LEU A 587 3.49 -21.81 -26.27
C LEU A 587 4.32 -23.09 -25.99
N GLY A 588 5.62 -22.94 -25.88
CA GLY A 588 6.55 -24.03 -25.59
C GLY A 588 6.65 -25.05 -26.74
N GLU A 589 6.54 -26.32 -26.41
CA GLU A 589 6.67 -27.44 -27.37
C GLU A 589 5.59 -27.45 -28.47
N ARG A 590 4.50 -26.72 -28.26
CA ARG A 590 3.39 -26.64 -29.24
C ARG A 590 3.59 -25.54 -30.29
N ARG A 591 4.52 -24.61 -30.06
CA ARG A 591 4.78 -23.52 -31.01
C ARG A 591 4.99 -23.95 -32.45
N PRO A 592 5.74 -25.02 -32.78
CA PRO A 592 5.88 -25.48 -34.17
C PRO A 592 4.54 -25.89 -34.85
N LEU A 593 3.58 -26.39 -34.05
CA LEU A 593 2.23 -26.70 -34.59
C LEU A 593 1.44 -25.44 -34.94
N VAL A 594 1.56 -24.40 -34.05
CA VAL A 594 0.91 -23.11 -34.29
C VAL A 594 1.53 -22.42 -35.49
N GLU A 595 2.86 -22.42 -35.61
CA GLU A 595 3.57 -21.90 -36.79
C GLU A 595 3.10 -22.60 -38.07
N ARG A 596 3.00 -23.93 -38.09
CA ARG A 596 2.51 -24.70 -39.19
C ARG A 596 1.06 -24.34 -39.55
N ALA A 597 0.19 -24.23 -38.57
CA ALA A 597 -1.21 -23.83 -38.77
C ALA A 597 -1.35 -22.43 -39.40
N ILE A 598 -0.48 -21.49 -38.97
CA ILE A 598 -0.49 -20.10 -39.46
C ILE A 598 0.08 -20.01 -40.91
N LEU A 599 1.18 -20.71 -41.17
CA LEU A 599 1.93 -20.62 -42.42
C LEU A 599 1.30 -21.42 -43.58
N SER A 600 0.56 -22.48 -43.26
CA SER A 600 -0.07 -23.32 -44.28
C SER A 600 -1.17 -22.53 -45.03
N ALA A 601 -1.33 -22.85 -46.32
CA ALA A 601 -2.32 -22.19 -47.15
C ALA A 601 -3.75 -22.35 -46.58
N PRO A 602 -4.62 -21.36 -46.74
CA PRO A 602 -6.03 -21.50 -46.39
C PRO A 602 -6.63 -22.77 -47.05
N GLU A 603 -7.44 -23.51 -46.28
CA GLU A 603 -8.12 -24.74 -46.73
C GLU A 603 -7.17 -25.90 -47.13
N SER A 604 -5.90 -25.85 -46.79
CA SER A 604 -4.95 -26.96 -47.02
C SER A 604 -5.12 -28.08 -45.98
N ASP A 605 -4.88 -29.31 -46.43
CA ASP A 605 -4.86 -30.51 -45.57
C ASP A 605 -3.81 -30.35 -44.43
N GLU A 606 -2.74 -29.65 -44.71
CA GLU A 606 -1.66 -29.41 -43.75
C GLU A 606 -2.12 -28.47 -42.58
N ARG A 607 -2.86 -27.41 -42.91
CA ARG A 607 -3.46 -26.52 -41.88
C ARG A 607 -4.48 -27.28 -41.06
N GLN A 608 -5.36 -28.07 -41.73
CA GLN A 608 -6.37 -28.85 -41.05
C GLN A 608 -5.72 -29.89 -40.11
N ALA A 609 -4.67 -30.56 -40.54
CA ALA A 609 -3.93 -31.51 -39.70
C ALA A 609 -3.30 -30.84 -38.47
N ALA A 610 -2.75 -29.64 -38.63
CA ALA A 610 -2.21 -28.86 -37.50
C ALA A 610 -3.32 -28.45 -36.53
N PHE A 611 -4.47 -28.00 -37.01
CA PHE A 611 -5.61 -27.66 -36.17
C PHE A 611 -6.16 -28.89 -35.45
N ASP A 612 -6.29 -30.04 -36.09
CA ASP A 612 -6.77 -31.27 -35.48
C ASP A 612 -5.83 -31.74 -34.35
N GLU A 613 -4.52 -31.52 -34.48
CA GLU A 613 -3.54 -31.88 -33.48
C GLU A 613 -3.57 -30.89 -32.28
N LEU A 614 -3.67 -29.58 -32.55
CA LEU A 614 -3.86 -28.55 -31.55
C LEU A 614 -5.17 -28.77 -30.77
N GLU A 615 -6.27 -29.09 -31.43
CA GLU A 615 -7.56 -29.39 -30.81
C GLU A 615 -7.45 -30.53 -29.79
N LYS A 616 -6.75 -31.61 -30.14
CA LYS A 616 -6.53 -32.75 -29.24
C LYS A 616 -5.75 -32.36 -27.98
N LEU A 617 -4.70 -31.54 -28.15
CA LEU A 617 -3.88 -31.07 -27.04
C LEU A 617 -4.65 -30.12 -26.13
N GLN A 618 -5.38 -29.16 -26.71
CA GLN A 618 -6.20 -28.24 -25.92
C GLN A 618 -7.37 -28.95 -25.21
N LYS A 619 -7.98 -29.94 -25.84
CA LYS A 619 -9.00 -30.77 -25.21
C LYS A 619 -8.47 -31.40 -23.93
N GLN A 620 -7.24 -31.90 -23.94
CA GLN A 620 -6.62 -32.48 -22.74
C GLN A 620 -6.40 -31.41 -21.64
N ASP A 621 -5.91 -30.22 -22.01
CA ASP A 621 -5.73 -29.11 -21.06
C ASP A 621 -7.06 -28.72 -20.40
N PHE A 622 -8.11 -28.54 -21.23
CA PHE A 622 -9.43 -28.20 -20.70
C PHE A 622 -10.04 -29.32 -19.86
N LEU A 623 -9.78 -30.56 -20.19
CA LEU A 623 -10.24 -31.70 -19.41
C LEU A 623 -9.65 -31.65 -17.99
N GLU A 624 -8.36 -31.45 -17.87
CA GLU A 624 -7.66 -31.36 -16.58
C GLU A 624 -8.11 -30.15 -15.77
N MET A 625 -8.31 -28.99 -16.44
CA MET A 625 -8.79 -27.78 -15.78
C MET A 625 -10.24 -27.93 -15.27
N LEU A 626 -11.14 -28.38 -16.14
CA LEU A 626 -12.56 -28.55 -15.81
C LEU A 626 -12.80 -29.64 -14.75
N GLU A 627 -11.97 -30.69 -14.73
CA GLU A 627 -12.04 -31.73 -13.69
C GLU A 627 -11.74 -31.15 -12.29
N VAL A 628 -10.75 -30.25 -12.19
CA VAL A 628 -10.46 -29.51 -10.95
C VAL A 628 -11.60 -28.56 -10.59
N MET A 629 -12.29 -28.02 -11.59
CA MET A 629 -13.36 -27.01 -11.43
C MET A 629 -14.76 -27.64 -11.33
N ASP A 630 -14.89 -28.90 -11.01
CA ASP A 630 -16.18 -29.59 -10.89
C ASP A 630 -17.20 -28.79 -10.06
N GLY A 631 -18.38 -28.54 -10.63
CA GLY A 631 -19.43 -27.71 -10.03
C GLY A 631 -19.18 -26.19 -10.00
N LYS A 632 -18.05 -25.72 -10.51
CA LYS A 632 -17.68 -24.28 -10.53
C LYS A 632 -17.54 -23.75 -11.95
N SER A 633 -17.89 -22.47 -12.12
CA SER A 633 -17.72 -21.80 -13.42
C SER A 633 -16.26 -21.61 -13.78
N MET A 634 -15.94 -21.83 -15.05
CA MET A 634 -14.64 -21.58 -15.65
C MET A 634 -14.79 -20.77 -16.93
N THR A 635 -14.40 -19.49 -16.86
CA THR A 635 -14.43 -18.58 -18.01
C THR A 635 -13.15 -18.76 -18.83
N VAL A 636 -13.29 -19.26 -20.05
CA VAL A 636 -12.20 -19.50 -21.00
C VAL A 636 -12.20 -18.39 -22.04
N ARG A 637 -11.14 -17.59 -22.05
CA ARG A 637 -10.92 -16.58 -23.08
C ARG A 637 -10.35 -17.24 -24.32
N LEU A 638 -11.02 -17.05 -25.47
CA LEU A 638 -10.46 -17.46 -26.76
C LEU A 638 -9.15 -16.72 -27.01
N ILE A 639 -8.31 -17.25 -27.88
CA ILE A 639 -6.98 -16.72 -28.13
C ILE A 639 -7.03 -15.21 -28.46
N ASP A 640 -6.20 -14.44 -27.79
CA ASP A 640 -6.20 -12.98 -27.85
C ASP A 640 -4.96 -12.37 -28.50
N PRO A 641 -3.70 -12.80 -28.20
CA PRO A 641 -2.52 -12.16 -28.75
C PRO A 641 -2.44 -12.19 -30.27
N PRO A 642 -1.73 -11.22 -30.86
CA PRO A 642 -1.51 -11.22 -32.31
C PRO A 642 -0.60 -12.39 -32.75
N LEU A 643 -0.76 -12.82 -34.01
CA LEU A 643 -0.09 -14.02 -34.53
C LEU A 643 1.44 -13.97 -34.46
N HIS A 644 2.05 -12.77 -34.53
CA HIS A 644 3.51 -12.66 -34.51
C HIS A 644 4.14 -13.08 -33.16
N GLU A 645 3.38 -13.08 -32.05
CA GLU A 645 3.87 -13.59 -30.75
C GLU A 645 4.17 -15.09 -30.75
N PHE A 646 3.52 -15.81 -31.68
CA PHE A 646 3.73 -17.25 -31.88
C PHE A 646 4.82 -17.54 -32.91
N MET A 647 5.37 -16.51 -33.56
CA MET A 647 6.36 -16.63 -34.62
C MET A 647 7.79 -16.33 -34.08
N PRO A 648 8.85 -16.76 -34.78
CA PRO A 648 10.22 -16.37 -34.43
C PRO A 648 10.38 -14.85 -34.47
N ALA A 649 11.27 -14.33 -33.57
CA ALA A 649 11.57 -12.90 -33.55
C ALA A 649 12.12 -12.43 -34.90
N LEU A 650 11.53 -11.35 -35.45
CA LEU A 650 11.89 -10.83 -36.78
C LEU A 650 13.37 -10.56 -36.94
N ILE A 651 13.98 -9.89 -35.97
CA ILE A 651 15.41 -9.52 -35.98
C ILE A 651 16.30 -10.74 -35.97
N GLU A 652 15.98 -11.77 -35.19
CA GLU A 652 16.74 -13.01 -35.12
C GLU A 652 16.68 -13.77 -36.45
N LEU A 653 15.47 -13.86 -37.01
CA LEU A 653 15.24 -14.54 -38.29
C LEU A 653 15.91 -13.77 -39.44
N GLU A 654 15.84 -12.45 -39.50
CA GLU A 654 16.57 -11.61 -40.45
C GLU A 654 18.07 -11.83 -40.36
N THR A 655 18.62 -11.85 -39.14
CA THR A 655 20.02 -12.12 -38.90
C THR A 655 20.42 -13.51 -39.36
N LYS A 656 19.65 -14.53 -39.02
CA LYS A 656 19.88 -15.93 -39.43
C LYS A 656 19.88 -16.07 -40.92
N VAL A 657 18.87 -15.52 -41.62
CA VAL A 657 18.78 -15.54 -43.11
C VAL A 657 19.95 -14.75 -43.74
N ALA A 658 20.29 -13.57 -43.19
CA ALA A 658 21.40 -12.78 -43.73
C ALA A 658 22.74 -13.50 -43.58
N VAL A 659 23.03 -14.10 -42.42
CA VAL A 659 24.22 -14.92 -42.19
C VAL A 659 24.23 -16.16 -43.07
N GLY A 660 23.10 -16.87 -43.19
CA GLY A 660 22.97 -18.03 -44.06
C GLY A 660 23.26 -17.73 -45.52
N LYS A 661 22.79 -16.58 -46.04
CA LYS A 661 23.11 -16.06 -47.37
C LYS A 661 24.59 -15.75 -47.54
N ALA A 662 25.17 -15.10 -46.55
CA ALA A 662 26.60 -14.70 -46.59
C ALA A 662 27.54 -15.89 -46.51
N THR A 663 27.18 -16.94 -45.78
CA THR A 663 28.02 -18.14 -45.57
C THR A 663 27.70 -19.29 -46.51
N GLY A 664 26.63 -19.17 -47.31
CA GLY A 664 26.19 -20.26 -48.19
C GLY A 664 25.50 -21.41 -47.44
N THR A 665 25.02 -21.19 -46.27
CA THR A 665 24.31 -22.18 -45.39
C THR A 665 22.85 -21.85 -45.19
N LEU A 666 22.24 -21.05 -46.10
CA LEU A 666 20.85 -20.66 -46.03
C LEU A 666 19.92 -21.87 -46.05
N ASP A 667 19.05 -21.98 -45.05
CA ASP A 667 17.91 -22.88 -45.10
C ASP A 667 16.76 -22.18 -45.85
N PRO A 668 16.23 -22.79 -46.93
CA PRO A 668 15.09 -22.23 -47.64
C PRO A 668 13.82 -22.08 -46.79
N ALA A 669 13.66 -22.89 -45.75
CA ALA A 669 12.58 -22.78 -44.80
C ALA A 669 12.66 -21.47 -43.98
N ASP A 670 13.87 -21.06 -43.52
CA ASP A 670 14.06 -19.81 -42.81
C ASP A 670 13.75 -18.59 -43.70
N GLU A 671 14.09 -18.67 -44.99
CA GLU A 671 13.77 -17.59 -45.94
C GLU A 671 12.27 -17.46 -46.16
N ALA A 672 11.57 -18.61 -46.35
CA ALA A 672 10.11 -18.64 -46.47
C ALA A 672 9.44 -18.10 -45.17
N MET A 673 9.91 -18.53 -44.02
CA MET A 673 9.45 -18.07 -42.72
C MET A 673 9.63 -16.54 -42.59
N LEU A 674 10.78 -15.99 -42.96
CA LEU A 674 11.03 -14.56 -42.91
C LEU A 674 10.04 -13.75 -43.76
N VAL A 675 9.65 -14.25 -44.93
CA VAL A 675 8.65 -13.57 -45.76
C VAL A 675 7.31 -13.49 -45.04
N GLU A 676 6.87 -14.56 -44.37
CA GLU A 676 5.61 -14.59 -43.64
C GLU A 676 5.64 -13.78 -42.38
N VAL A 677 6.73 -13.85 -41.58
CA VAL A 677 6.91 -13.03 -40.37
C VAL A 677 6.90 -11.55 -40.74
N ARG A 678 7.57 -11.14 -41.83
CA ARG A 678 7.51 -9.74 -42.29
C ARG A 678 6.10 -9.31 -42.71
N ARG A 679 5.33 -10.21 -43.35
CA ARG A 679 3.95 -9.94 -43.77
C ARG A 679 3.03 -9.74 -42.58
N MET A 680 3.27 -10.47 -41.48
CA MET A 680 2.45 -10.42 -40.25
C MET A 680 2.92 -9.39 -39.25
N HIS A 681 4.10 -8.79 -39.47
CA HIS A 681 4.64 -7.80 -38.54
C HIS A 681 3.81 -6.51 -38.54
N GLU A 682 3.23 -6.18 -37.38
CA GLU A 682 2.39 -5.01 -37.19
C GLU A 682 3.17 -3.87 -36.55
N GLN A 683 2.87 -2.63 -36.94
CA GLN A 683 3.48 -1.45 -36.35
C GLN A 683 2.97 -1.21 -34.89
N ASN A 684 1.72 -1.55 -34.65
CA ASN A 684 1.11 -1.51 -33.33
C ASN A 684 0.26 -2.74 -33.08
N PRO A 685 0.86 -3.82 -32.56
CA PRO A 685 0.17 -5.09 -32.34
C PRO A 685 -1.05 -5.00 -31.41
N MET A 686 -1.02 -4.10 -30.44
CA MET A 686 -2.13 -3.88 -29.51
C MET A 686 -3.44 -3.49 -30.21
N LEU A 687 -3.34 -2.72 -31.29
CA LEU A 687 -4.49 -2.20 -32.05
C LEU A 687 -4.71 -2.97 -33.35
N GLY A 688 -3.98 -4.03 -33.62
CA GLY A 688 -3.92 -4.76 -34.84
C GLY A 688 -4.84 -6.02 -34.91
N LEU A 689 -4.32 -7.08 -35.55
CA LEU A 689 -4.99 -8.34 -35.79
C LEU A 689 -4.84 -9.29 -34.60
N ARG A 690 -5.69 -9.12 -33.62
CA ARG A 690 -5.76 -9.96 -32.40
C ARG A 690 -7.22 -10.19 -31.98
N GLY A 691 -7.41 -11.09 -31.02
CA GLY A 691 -8.71 -11.37 -30.43
C GLY A 691 -9.77 -11.75 -31.44
N VAL A 692 -10.98 -11.22 -31.34
CA VAL A 692 -12.10 -11.52 -32.24
C VAL A 692 -11.78 -11.23 -33.70
N ARG A 693 -10.95 -10.22 -33.99
CA ARG A 693 -10.52 -9.89 -35.36
C ARG A 693 -9.74 -11.02 -35.96
N LEU A 694 -8.82 -11.61 -35.17
CA LEU A 694 -8.04 -12.78 -35.58
C LEU A 694 -8.95 -14.02 -35.82
N GLY A 695 -9.89 -14.27 -34.90
CA GLY A 695 -10.82 -15.40 -35.04
C GLY A 695 -11.67 -15.33 -36.28
N ILE A 696 -12.09 -14.12 -36.66
CA ILE A 696 -12.84 -13.90 -37.92
C ILE A 696 -11.93 -14.00 -39.16
N TYR A 697 -10.70 -13.44 -39.06
CA TYR A 697 -9.73 -13.42 -40.16
C TYR A 697 -9.13 -14.80 -40.48
N LEU A 698 -8.96 -15.66 -39.46
CA LEU A 698 -8.43 -17.02 -39.60
C LEU A 698 -9.50 -18.06 -39.24
N PRO A 699 -10.37 -18.44 -40.20
CA PRO A 699 -11.44 -19.39 -39.93
C PRO A 699 -10.90 -20.73 -39.39
N GLY A 700 -11.63 -21.30 -38.45
CA GLY A 700 -11.27 -22.55 -37.78
C GLY A 700 -10.45 -22.40 -36.50
N LEU A 701 -9.79 -21.27 -36.29
CA LEU A 701 -8.97 -21.04 -35.06
C LEU A 701 -9.85 -21.00 -33.81
N PHE A 702 -10.89 -20.20 -33.78
CA PHE A 702 -11.84 -20.18 -32.65
C PHE A 702 -12.65 -21.47 -32.58
N ALA A 703 -13.04 -22.02 -33.71
CA ALA A 703 -13.80 -23.27 -33.78
C ALA A 703 -13.08 -24.46 -33.14
N LEU A 704 -11.76 -24.60 -33.35
CA LEU A 704 -10.98 -25.66 -32.70
C LEU A 704 -10.97 -25.52 -31.17
N GLN A 705 -10.80 -24.29 -30.63
CA GLN A 705 -10.80 -24.03 -29.19
C GLN A 705 -12.18 -24.33 -28.58
N MET A 706 -13.23 -23.82 -29.18
CA MET A 706 -14.61 -24.05 -28.75
C MET A 706 -14.97 -25.53 -28.76
N ARG A 707 -14.55 -26.26 -29.82
CA ARG A 707 -14.79 -27.70 -29.94
C ARG A 707 -14.00 -28.49 -28.90
N ALA A 708 -12.73 -28.15 -28.70
CA ALA A 708 -11.89 -28.75 -27.65
C ALA A 708 -12.52 -28.62 -26.28
N LEU A 709 -13.01 -27.40 -25.95
CA LEU A 709 -13.66 -27.09 -24.67
C LEU A 709 -14.98 -27.87 -24.52
N CYS A 710 -15.84 -27.89 -25.55
CA CYS A 710 -17.11 -28.62 -25.53
C CYS A 710 -16.91 -30.13 -25.44
N GLU A 711 -15.94 -30.69 -26.16
CA GLU A 711 -15.56 -32.10 -26.09
C GLU A 711 -15.03 -32.52 -24.71
N ALA A 712 -14.21 -31.65 -24.06
CA ALA A 712 -13.76 -31.88 -22.71
C ALA A 712 -14.94 -31.86 -21.71
N ALA A 713 -15.81 -30.87 -21.82
CA ALA A 713 -17.01 -30.78 -21.00
C ALA A 713 -17.93 -31.99 -21.18
N ALA A 714 -18.21 -32.36 -22.42
CA ALA A 714 -19.04 -33.54 -22.74
C ALA A 714 -18.47 -34.84 -22.16
N GLN A 715 -17.17 -35.03 -22.19
CA GLN A 715 -16.48 -36.19 -21.60
C GLN A 715 -16.65 -36.22 -20.08
N LEU A 716 -16.60 -35.07 -19.40
CA LEU A 716 -16.76 -34.99 -17.96
C LEU A 716 -18.23 -35.20 -17.55
N VAL A 717 -19.17 -34.63 -18.26
CA VAL A 717 -20.62 -34.94 -18.10
C VAL A 717 -20.86 -36.43 -18.20
N GLY A 718 -20.28 -37.10 -19.21
CA GLY A 718 -20.33 -38.55 -19.36
C GLY A 718 -19.74 -39.36 -18.20
N ARG A 719 -18.86 -38.72 -17.39
CA ARG A 719 -18.31 -39.30 -16.15
C ARG A 719 -19.13 -38.94 -14.92
N GLY A 720 -20.20 -38.14 -15.03
CA GLY A 720 -21.08 -37.73 -13.95
C GLY A 720 -20.59 -36.48 -13.20
N LEU A 721 -19.67 -35.72 -13.75
CA LEU A 721 -19.22 -34.43 -13.25
C LEU A 721 -20.07 -33.27 -13.81
N ASP A 722 -19.99 -32.11 -13.18
CA ASP A 722 -20.73 -30.88 -13.54
C ASP A 722 -19.79 -29.77 -14.04
N PRO A 723 -19.18 -29.90 -15.21
CA PRO A 723 -18.35 -28.87 -15.78
C PRO A 723 -19.21 -27.66 -16.22
N ARG A 724 -18.77 -26.45 -15.85
CA ARG A 724 -19.48 -25.21 -16.18
C ARG A 724 -18.59 -24.24 -16.96
N PRO A 725 -18.23 -24.58 -18.23
CA PRO A 725 -17.43 -23.71 -19.06
C PRO A 725 -18.21 -22.48 -19.51
N GLU A 726 -17.53 -21.35 -19.57
CA GLU A 726 -18.01 -20.07 -20.10
C GLU A 726 -17.05 -19.62 -21.21
N ILE A 727 -17.53 -19.44 -22.43
CA ILE A 727 -16.73 -18.98 -23.57
C ILE A 727 -16.69 -17.45 -23.57
N MET A 728 -15.51 -16.86 -23.48
CA MET A 728 -15.33 -15.41 -23.49
C MET A 728 -14.63 -14.96 -24.78
N VAL A 729 -15.28 -14.09 -25.52
CA VAL A 729 -14.76 -13.55 -26.80
C VAL A 729 -13.97 -12.27 -26.49
N PRO A 730 -12.64 -12.23 -26.74
CA PRO A 730 -11.80 -11.06 -26.47
C PRO A 730 -11.94 -9.97 -27.52
N LEU A 731 -11.63 -8.75 -27.16
CA LEU A 731 -11.48 -7.57 -28.02
C LEU A 731 -12.71 -7.22 -28.88
N VAL A 732 -13.91 -7.57 -28.41
CA VAL A 732 -15.16 -7.29 -29.11
C VAL A 732 -15.38 -5.77 -29.18
N GLY A 733 -15.58 -5.27 -30.40
CA GLY A 733 -15.86 -3.85 -30.64
C GLY A 733 -17.23 -3.61 -31.26
N SER A 734 -17.90 -4.66 -31.79
CA SER A 734 -19.18 -4.58 -32.47
C SER A 734 -20.06 -5.79 -32.16
N VAL A 735 -21.37 -5.57 -32.03
CA VAL A 735 -22.33 -6.66 -31.83
C VAL A 735 -22.24 -7.73 -32.96
N ARG A 736 -21.96 -7.30 -34.19
CA ARG A 736 -21.86 -8.25 -35.31
C ARG A 736 -20.65 -9.19 -35.17
N GLU A 737 -19.54 -8.73 -34.63
CA GLU A 737 -18.40 -9.62 -34.33
C GLU A 737 -18.81 -10.71 -33.33
N LEU A 738 -19.51 -10.34 -32.27
CA LEU A 738 -20.00 -11.29 -31.28
C LEU A 738 -21.01 -12.27 -31.86
N GLN A 739 -21.96 -11.78 -32.69
CA GLN A 739 -22.95 -12.62 -33.36
C GLN A 739 -22.30 -13.71 -34.21
N LEU A 740 -21.30 -13.37 -35.02
CA LEU A 740 -20.60 -14.34 -35.87
C LEU A 740 -19.94 -15.46 -35.02
N VAL A 741 -19.26 -15.10 -33.94
CA VAL A 741 -18.64 -16.09 -33.06
C VAL A 741 -19.69 -16.89 -32.30
N ARG A 742 -20.80 -16.26 -31.84
CA ARG A 742 -21.89 -16.96 -31.18
C ARG A 742 -22.60 -17.97 -32.10
N GLU A 743 -22.91 -17.61 -33.35
CA GLU A 743 -23.51 -18.50 -34.34
C GLU A 743 -22.63 -19.76 -34.53
N GLU A 744 -21.31 -19.60 -34.62
CA GLU A 744 -20.36 -20.71 -34.75
C GLU A 744 -20.30 -21.55 -33.46
N ALA A 745 -20.23 -20.91 -32.29
CA ALA A 745 -20.19 -21.58 -30.98
C ALA A 745 -21.43 -22.42 -30.70
N GLU A 746 -22.62 -21.89 -30.97
CA GLU A 746 -23.91 -22.60 -30.82
C GLU A 746 -24.00 -23.83 -31.72
N GLY A 747 -23.51 -23.69 -32.96
CA GLY A 747 -23.41 -24.82 -33.91
C GLY A 747 -22.48 -25.92 -33.40
N ILE A 748 -21.34 -25.57 -32.84
CA ILE A 748 -20.37 -26.51 -32.23
C ILE A 748 -20.97 -27.19 -31.00
N ILE A 749 -21.54 -26.41 -30.07
CA ILE A 749 -22.17 -26.91 -28.82
C ILE A 749 -23.24 -27.96 -29.18
N ALA A 750 -24.14 -27.62 -30.13
CA ALA A 750 -25.21 -28.54 -30.59
C ALA A 750 -24.64 -29.81 -31.21
N SER A 751 -23.62 -29.67 -32.07
CA SER A 751 -22.97 -30.80 -32.74
C SER A 751 -22.30 -31.76 -31.74
N VAL A 752 -21.53 -31.24 -30.79
CA VAL A 752 -20.85 -32.06 -29.77
C VAL A 752 -21.85 -32.69 -28.83
N ALA A 753 -22.86 -31.94 -28.36
CA ALA A 753 -23.92 -32.46 -27.50
C ALA A 753 -24.65 -33.66 -28.16
N ALA A 754 -25.01 -33.52 -29.44
CA ALA A 754 -25.65 -34.59 -30.20
C ALA A 754 -24.72 -35.81 -30.39
N ALA A 755 -23.47 -35.58 -30.77
CA ALA A 755 -22.49 -36.64 -31.01
C ALA A 755 -22.15 -37.45 -29.74
N ARG A 756 -22.15 -36.78 -28.56
CA ARG A 756 -21.83 -37.39 -27.28
C ARG A 756 -23.06 -37.84 -26.48
N GLY A 757 -24.27 -37.42 -26.89
CA GLY A 757 -25.50 -37.74 -26.20
C GLY A 757 -25.61 -37.11 -24.80
N VAL A 758 -25.08 -35.92 -24.64
CA VAL A 758 -25.05 -35.18 -23.36
C VAL A 758 -25.68 -33.80 -23.49
N ASP A 759 -26.10 -33.22 -22.36
CA ASP A 759 -26.61 -31.84 -22.32
C ASP A 759 -25.45 -30.87 -22.10
N LEU A 760 -25.24 -29.93 -23.01
CA LEU A 760 -24.29 -28.82 -22.94
C LEU A 760 -25.00 -27.46 -22.99
N SER A 761 -26.30 -27.40 -22.68
CA SER A 761 -27.09 -26.15 -22.69
C SER A 761 -26.61 -25.15 -21.63
N GLY A 762 -25.82 -25.60 -20.64
CA GLY A 762 -25.20 -24.78 -19.62
C GLY A 762 -23.96 -24.00 -20.08
N VAL A 763 -23.43 -24.25 -21.27
CA VAL A 763 -22.28 -23.47 -21.80
C VAL A 763 -22.76 -22.08 -22.17
N SER A 764 -22.18 -21.05 -21.55
CA SER A 764 -22.54 -19.65 -21.81
C SER A 764 -21.50 -18.96 -22.69
N ILE A 765 -21.95 -17.97 -23.47
CA ILE A 765 -21.11 -17.21 -24.41
C ILE A 765 -21.19 -15.73 -24.03
N GLY A 766 -20.05 -15.13 -23.74
CA GLY A 766 -19.96 -13.73 -23.30
C GLY A 766 -18.83 -12.98 -24.01
N ALA A 767 -18.75 -11.69 -23.69
CA ALA A 767 -17.76 -10.79 -24.28
C ALA A 767 -16.85 -10.17 -23.20
N MET A 768 -15.58 -10.01 -23.57
CA MET A 768 -14.68 -9.14 -22.82
C MET A 768 -14.91 -7.69 -23.24
N ILE A 769 -15.22 -6.85 -22.27
CA ILE A 769 -15.38 -5.40 -22.45
C ILE A 769 -14.07 -4.73 -22.09
N GLU A 770 -13.25 -4.45 -23.10
CA GLU A 770 -11.89 -3.94 -22.93
C GLU A 770 -11.52 -2.86 -23.95
N LEU A 771 -12.47 -2.46 -24.79
CA LEU A 771 -12.38 -1.31 -25.66
C LEU A 771 -13.37 -0.24 -25.23
N PRO A 772 -13.01 1.07 -25.28
CA PRO A 772 -13.92 2.17 -24.98
C PRO A 772 -15.23 2.08 -25.79
N ARG A 773 -15.15 1.67 -27.07
CA ARG A 773 -16.32 1.48 -27.90
C ARG A 773 -17.25 0.40 -27.35
N ALA A 774 -16.73 -0.73 -26.91
CA ALA A 774 -17.53 -1.82 -26.34
C ALA A 774 -18.28 -1.36 -25.08
N ALA A 775 -17.63 -0.61 -24.19
CA ALA A 775 -18.28 -0.04 -23.01
C ALA A 775 -19.40 0.94 -23.38
N MET A 776 -19.18 1.76 -24.43
CA MET A 776 -20.15 2.76 -24.90
C MET A 776 -21.30 2.20 -25.72
N THR A 777 -21.21 0.95 -26.21
CA THR A 777 -22.26 0.23 -26.96
C THR A 777 -22.63 -1.08 -26.26
N ALA A 778 -22.50 -1.10 -24.93
CA ALA A 778 -22.73 -2.31 -24.14
C ALA A 778 -24.20 -2.79 -24.17
N GLU A 779 -25.16 -1.88 -24.42
CA GLU A 779 -26.56 -2.23 -24.63
C GLU A 779 -26.77 -3.13 -25.84
N ASP A 780 -26.09 -2.85 -26.98
CA ASP A 780 -26.19 -3.66 -28.18
C ASP A 780 -25.52 -5.04 -27.99
N LEU A 781 -24.34 -5.05 -27.35
CA LEU A 781 -23.60 -6.27 -27.04
C LEU A 781 -24.36 -7.18 -26.08
N ALA A 782 -25.13 -6.60 -25.15
CA ALA A 782 -25.89 -7.36 -24.16
C ALA A 782 -27.03 -8.16 -24.76
N GLU A 783 -27.52 -7.79 -25.93
CA GLU A 783 -28.52 -8.58 -26.67
C GLU A 783 -27.98 -9.98 -27.02
N GLU A 784 -26.69 -10.07 -27.34
CA GLU A 784 -26.04 -11.29 -27.82
C GLU A 784 -25.12 -11.96 -26.78
N ALA A 785 -24.91 -11.36 -25.61
CA ALA A 785 -24.05 -11.92 -24.59
C ALA A 785 -24.82 -12.51 -23.42
N ASP A 786 -24.33 -13.60 -22.86
CA ASP A 786 -24.84 -14.17 -21.62
C ASP A 786 -24.17 -13.51 -20.39
N PHE A 787 -22.96 -13.01 -20.55
CA PHE A 787 -22.21 -12.29 -19.54
C PHE A 787 -21.19 -11.31 -20.14
N PHE A 788 -20.76 -10.35 -19.35
CA PHE A 788 -19.59 -9.52 -19.65
C PHE A 788 -18.51 -9.69 -18.58
N SER A 789 -17.26 -9.58 -19.03
CA SER A 789 -16.11 -9.42 -18.16
C SER A 789 -15.29 -8.20 -18.60
N PHE A 790 -15.12 -7.23 -17.71
CA PHE A 790 -14.32 -6.04 -18.01
C PHE A 790 -12.83 -6.40 -17.96
N GLY A 791 -12.16 -6.33 -19.11
CA GLY A 791 -10.72 -6.48 -19.27
C GLY A 791 -10.04 -5.15 -18.97
N THR A 792 -9.91 -4.80 -17.69
CA THR A 792 -9.49 -3.46 -17.28
C THR A 792 -8.03 -3.14 -17.62
N ASN A 793 -7.17 -4.12 -17.90
CA ASN A 793 -5.82 -3.87 -18.39
C ASN A 793 -5.84 -3.21 -19.77
N ASP A 794 -6.46 -3.85 -20.76
CA ASP A 794 -6.59 -3.30 -22.12
C ASP A 794 -7.48 -2.05 -22.15
N LEU A 795 -8.52 -2.01 -21.34
CA LEU A 795 -9.35 -0.81 -21.23
C LEU A 795 -8.55 0.39 -20.71
N THR A 796 -7.68 0.19 -19.73
CA THR A 796 -6.77 1.24 -19.22
C THR A 796 -5.82 1.71 -20.31
N GLN A 797 -5.18 0.78 -21.03
CA GLN A 797 -4.28 1.10 -22.12
C GLN A 797 -4.97 1.94 -23.21
N THR A 798 -6.16 1.54 -23.62
CA THR A 798 -6.91 2.20 -24.70
C THR A 798 -7.51 3.55 -24.30
N VAL A 799 -7.91 3.71 -23.06
CA VAL A 799 -8.44 4.98 -22.51
C VAL A 799 -7.34 6.02 -22.31
N TRP A 800 -6.20 5.63 -21.75
CA TRP A 800 -5.06 6.50 -21.58
C TRP A 800 -4.23 6.69 -22.85
N GLY A 801 -4.38 5.80 -23.85
CA GLY A 801 -3.52 5.75 -25.04
C GLY A 801 -2.09 5.32 -24.69
N PHE A 802 -1.93 4.46 -23.72
CA PHE A 802 -0.64 3.93 -23.26
C PHE A 802 -0.45 2.48 -23.73
N SER A 803 0.77 2.15 -24.15
CA SER A 803 1.23 0.77 -24.16
C SER A 803 1.96 0.51 -22.83
N ARG A 804 1.47 -0.42 -22.02
CA ARG A 804 1.99 -0.68 -20.67
C ARG A 804 3.48 -0.92 -20.69
N ASP A 805 3.95 -1.81 -21.55
CA ASP A 805 5.34 -2.21 -21.61
C ASP A 805 6.27 -1.06 -22.04
N ASP A 806 5.75 -0.14 -22.86
CA ASP A 806 6.52 1.01 -23.34
C ASP A 806 6.58 2.15 -22.30
N VAL A 807 5.59 2.28 -21.42
CA VAL A 807 5.47 3.50 -20.59
C VAL A 807 5.88 3.32 -19.13
N GLU A 808 5.68 2.11 -18.53
CA GLU A 808 5.96 1.88 -17.12
C GLU A 808 7.43 2.09 -16.76
N GLY A 809 8.36 1.64 -17.61
CA GLY A 809 9.80 1.79 -17.40
C GLY A 809 10.38 3.12 -17.85
N VAL A 810 9.66 3.93 -18.65
CA VAL A 810 10.22 5.11 -19.32
C VAL A 810 9.81 6.39 -18.60
N PHE A 811 8.55 6.72 -18.51
CA PHE A 811 8.13 8.04 -18.00
C PHE A 811 7.14 8.00 -16.82
N PHE A 812 6.59 6.87 -16.42
CA PHE A 812 5.69 6.78 -15.28
C PHE A 812 6.27 7.31 -13.96
N PRO A 813 7.55 7.07 -13.63
CA PRO A 813 8.16 7.68 -12.44
C PRO A 813 8.04 9.20 -12.44
N GLN A 814 8.30 9.84 -13.60
CA GLN A 814 8.19 11.29 -13.77
C GLN A 814 6.73 11.78 -13.66
N TYR A 815 5.76 11.02 -14.17
CA TYR A 815 4.34 11.35 -14.04
C TYR A 815 3.85 11.27 -12.59
N ILE A 816 4.33 10.29 -11.84
CA ILE A 816 4.07 10.18 -10.39
C ILE A 816 4.72 11.35 -9.65
N GLU A 817 5.98 11.68 -9.97
CA GLU A 817 6.68 12.85 -9.39
C GLU A 817 5.97 14.17 -9.70
N ALA A 818 5.50 14.34 -10.93
CA ALA A 818 4.71 15.49 -11.34
C ALA A 818 3.30 15.53 -10.73
N GLY A 819 2.85 14.45 -10.09
CA GLY A 819 1.52 14.36 -9.49
C GLY A 819 0.39 14.27 -10.52
N ILE A 820 0.67 13.80 -11.76
CA ILE A 820 -0.34 13.57 -12.80
C ILE A 820 -1.26 12.44 -12.37
N PHE A 821 -0.72 11.38 -11.75
CA PHE A 821 -1.47 10.37 -11.01
C PHE A 821 -0.70 9.99 -9.73
N GLY A 822 -1.43 9.67 -8.67
CA GLY A 822 -0.83 9.30 -7.38
C GLY A 822 -0.36 7.85 -7.33
N VAL A 823 -0.94 6.99 -8.18
CA VAL A 823 -0.68 5.56 -8.31
C VAL A 823 -0.77 5.20 -9.78
N SER A 824 0.00 4.21 -10.22
CA SER A 824 -0.11 3.70 -11.58
C SER A 824 -1.57 3.31 -11.90
N PRO A 825 -2.14 3.79 -13.02
CA PRO A 825 -3.48 3.39 -13.44
C PRO A 825 -3.57 1.90 -13.81
N PHE A 826 -2.45 1.18 -13.88
CA PHE A 826 -2.40 -0.28 -14.02
C PHE A 826 -2.41 -1.02 -12.68
N GLU A 827 -2.09 -0.36 -11.58
CA GLU A 827 -2.14 -0.92 -10.22
C GLU A 827 -3.54 -0.74 -9.60
N SER A 828 -4.07 0.49 -9.63
CA SER A 828 -5.39 0.84 -9.13
C SER A 828 -6.19 1.56 -10.21
N ILE A 829 -7.48 1.23 -10.31
CA ILE A 829 -8.31 1.76 -11.40
C ILE A 829 -8.40 3.28 -11.38
N ASP A 830 -8.21 3.90 -12.54
CA ASP A 830 -8.51 5.32 -12.75
C ASP A 830 -10.03 5.53 -12.72
N VAL A 831 -10.56 5.92 -11.58
CA VAL A 831 -12.00 6.08 -11.36
C VAL A 831 -12.62 7.11 -12.30
N HIS A 832 -11.89 8.18 -12.64
CA HIS A 832 -12.42 9.30 -13.43
C HIS A 832 -12.46 9.00 -14.94
N GLY A 833 -11.50 8.26 -15.46
CA GLY A 833 -11.45 7.87 -16.87
C GLY A 833 -12.02 6.48 -17.08
N VAL A 834 -11.22 5.45 -16.76
CA VAL A 834 -11.56 4.03 -16.97
C VAL A 834 -12.80 3.63 -16.16
N GLY A 835 -12.87 4.06 -14.92
CA GLY A 835 -14.01 3.78 -14.03
C GLY A 835 -15.33 4.36 -14.54
N THR A 836 -15.30 5.55 -15.16
CA THR A 836 -16.48 6.12 -15.79
C THR A 836 -16.99 5.24 -16.92
N LEU A 837 -16.09 4.70 -17.76
CA LEU A 837 -16.48 3.77 -18.85
C LEU A 837 -17.01 2.44 -18.32
N VAL A 838 -16.40 1.90 -17.26
CA VAL A 838 -16.92 0.68 -16.60
C VAL A 838 -18.33 0.92 -16.07
N SER A 839 -18.55 2.03 -15.36
CA SER A 839 -19.87 2.41 -14.81
C SER A 839 -20.91 2.56 -15.92
N GLU A 840 -20.55 3.21 -17.01
CA GLU A 840 -21.45 3.40 -18.16
C GLU A 840 -21.73 2.05 -18.87
N GLY A 841 -20.72 1.20 -19.03
CA GLY A 841 -20.88 -0.14 -19.58
C GLY A 841 -21.84 -1.01 -18.75
N VAL A 842 -21.70 -0.99 -17.43
CA VAL A 842 -22.61 -1.69 -16.50
C VAL A 842 -24.04 -1.15 -16.64
N ARG A 843 -24.22 0.17 -16.61
CA ARG A 843 -25.54 0.81 -16.72
C ARG A 843 -26.23 0.44 -18.05
N ARG A 844 -25.50 0.52 -19.19
CA ARG A 844 -26.01 0.20 -20.52
C ARG A 844 -26.36 -1.26 -20.67
N ALA A 845 -25.49 -2.15 -20.25
CA ALA A 845 -25.73 -3.59 -20.30
C ALA A 845 -27.01 -3.97 -19.56
N ARG A 846 -27.19 -3.46 -18.35
CA ARG A 846 -28.38 -3.74 -17.52
C ARG A 846 -29.64 -3.05 -18.02
N SER A 847 -29.55 -1.99 -18.82
CA SER A 847 -30.72 -1.39 -19.46
C SER A 847 -31.35 -2.32 -20.49
N THR A 848 -30.57 -3.16 -21.15
CA THR A 848 -31.03 -4.16 -22.12
C THR A 848 -31.34 -5.49 -21.44
N LYS A 849 -30.40 -5.98 -20.60
CA LYS A 849 -30.51 -7.29 -19.92
C LYS A 849 -30.28 -7.10 -18.41
N PRO A 850 -31.37 -6.83 -17.63
CA PRO A 850 -31.23 -6.44 -16.22
C PRO A 850 -30.42 -7.43 -15.35
N ASN A 851 -30.47 -8.72 -15.69
CA ASN A 851 -29.79 -9.79 -14.94
C ASN A 851 -28.53 -10.31 -15.65
N ILE A 852 -27.99 -9.57 -16.59
CA ILE A 852 -26.73 -9.97 -17.23
C ILE A 852 -25.63 -10.07 -16.16
N LYS A 853 -24.88 -11.16 -16.16
CA LYS A 853 -23.75 -11.37 -15.26
C LYS A 853 -22.57 -10.48 -15.68
N LEU A 854 -22.09 -9.68 -14.78
CA LEU A 854 -21.03 -8.70 -15.01
C LEU A 854 -19.84 -8.98 -14.09
N GLY A 855 -18.66 -9.12 -14.66
CA GLY A 855 -17.45 -9.37 -13.91
C GLY A 855 -16.28 -8.50 -14.35
N VAL A 856 -15.19 -8.62 -13.60
CA VAL A 856 -13.90 -7.96 -13.88
C VAL A 856 -12.81 -9.02 -13.85
N CYS A 857 -11.93 -9.04 -14.83
CA CYS A 857 -10.82 -10.00 -14.91
C CYS A 857 -9.44 -9.36 -15.08
N GLY A 858 -9.35 -8.04 -15.19
CA GLY A 858 -8.09 -7.32 -15.15
C GLY A 858 -7.43 -7.36 -13.76
N GLU A 859 -6.17 -6.96 -13.68
CA GLU A 859 -5.39 -6.98 -12.42
C GLU A 859 -6.05 -6.17 -11.30
N HIS A 860 -6.82 -5.15 -11.63
CA HIS A 860 -7.62 -4.34 -10.70
C HIS A 860 -8.63 -5.17 -9.88
N GLY A 861 -9.01 -6.37 -10.34
CA GLY A 861 -9.87 -7.28 -9.58
C GLY A 861 -9.27 -7.78 -8.26
N GLY A 862 -7.96 -7.61 -8.07
CA GLY A 862 -7.24 -7.93 -6.84
C GLY A 862 -6.76 -6.71 -6.04
N ASP A 863 -7.00 -5.49 -6.53
CA ASP A 863 -6.61 -4.25 -5.84
C ASP A 863 -7.70 -3.80 -4.85
N PRO A 864 -7.36 -3.55 -3.58
CA PRO A 864 -8.31 -3.15 -2.55
C PRO A 864 -9.22 -1.98 -2.93
N LEU A 865 -8.66 -0.87 -3.43
CA LEU A 865 -9.42 0.32 -3.78
C LEU A 865 -10.34 0.07 -5.00
N SER A 866 -9.83 -0.66 -5.98
CA SER A 866 -10.60 -1.02 -7.17
C SER A 866 -11.78 -1.95 -6.84
N ILE A 867 -11.62 -2.87 -5.86
CA ILE A 867 -12.69 -3.75 -5.41
C ILE A 867 -13.86 -2.95 -4.80
N HIS A 868 -13.56 -1.92 -3.97
CA HIS A 868 -14.58 -1.01 -3.45
C HIS A 868 -15.30 -0.26 -4.57
N PHE A 869 -14.56 0.23 -5.56
CA PHE A 869 -15.16 0.84 -6.76
C PHE A 869 -16.08 -0.15 -7.49
N PHE A 870 -15.65 -1.38 -7.75
CA PHE A 870 -16.46 -2.39 -8.44
C PHE A 870 -17.68 -2.81 -7.64
N HIS A 871 -17.59 -2.85 -6.31
CA HIS A 871 -18.74 -3.04 -5.44
C HIS A 871 -19.79 -1.94 -5.67
N ASN A 872 -19.38 -0.67 -5.64
CA ASN A 872 -20.27 0.49 -5.78
C ASN A 872 -20.90 0.59 -7.17
N VAL A 873 -20.17 0.25 -8.22
CA VAL A 873 -20.68 0.21 -9.61
C VAL A 873 -21.69 -0.92 -9.80
N GLY A 874 -21.62 -1.95 -8.96
CA GLY A 874 -22.60 -3.03 -8.96
C GLY A 874 -22.27 -4.20 -9.91
N VAL A 875 -20.98 -4.50 -10.17
CA VAL A 875 -20.62 -5.76 -10.86
C VAL A 875 -20.88 -6.96 -9.95
N ASP A 876 -20.99 -8.15 -10.52
CA ASP A 876 -21.36 -9.37 -9.78
C ASP A 876 -20.13 -10.09 -9.21
N TYR A 877 -19.00 -10.06 -9.92
CA TYR A 877 -17.76 -10.68 -9.45
C TYR A 877 -16.49 -9.91 -9.86
N VAL A 878 -15.44 -10.12 -9.09
CA VAL A 878 -14.07 -9.75 -9.42
C VAL A 878 -13.22 -11.00 -9.57
N SER A 879 -12.22 -10.97 -10.44
CA SER A 879 -11.28 -12.07 -10.66
C SER A 879 -9.85 -11.58 -10.60
N CYS A 880 -9.00 -12.29 -9.88
CA CYS A 880 -7.62 -11.91 -9.61
C CYS A 880 -6.68 -13.12 -9.58
N SER A 881 -5.37 -12.90 -9.49
CA SER A 881 -4.42 -14.00 -9.32
C SER A 881 -4.76 -14.84 -8.07
N PRO A 882 -4.47 -16.15 -8.06
CA PRO A 882 -4.83 -17.02 -6.93
C PRO A 882 -4.38 -16.51 -5.57
N PHE A 883 -3.18 -15.94 -5.49
CA PHE A 883 -2.62 -15.41 -4.24
C PHE A 883 -3.38 -14.18 -3.70
N ARG A 884 -4.07 -13.44 -4.56
CA ARG A 884 -4.89 -12.27 -4.18
C ARG A 884 -6.34 -12.64 -3.80
N VAL A 885 -6.78 -13.86 -4.00
CA VAL A 885 -8.16 -14.29 -3.68
C VAL A 885 -8.55 -14.01 -2.22
N PRO A 886 -7.74 -14.35 -1.20
CA PRO A 886 -8.10 -14.03 0.20
C PRO A 886 -8.26 -12.54 0.45
N VAL A 887 -7.40 -11.72 -0.17
CA VAL A 887 -7.45 -10.26 -0.09
C VAL A 887 -8.73 -9.72 -0.72
N ALA A 888 -9.08 -10.22 -1.91
CA ALA A 888 -10.30 -9.83 -2.60
C ALA A 888 -11.57 -10.22 -1.82
N ARG A 889 -11.58 -11.39 -1.16
CA ARG A 889 -12.67 -11.82 -0.26
C ARG A 889 -12.83 -10.85 0.92
N LEU A 890 -11.73 -10.49 1.57
CA LEU A 890 -11.72 -9.56 2.69
C LEU A 890 -12.24 -8.18 2.26
N GLU A 891 -11.70 -7.63 1.17
CA GLU A 891 -12.06 -6.29 0.69
C GLU A 891 -13.48 -6.21 0.12
N ALA A 892 -13.95 -7.27 -0.53
CA ALA A 892 -15.36 -7.36 -0.95
C ALA A 892 -16.32 -7.33 0.25
N GLY A 893 -15.94 -7.98 1.36
CA GLY A 893 -16.70 -7.92 2.61
C GLY A 893 -16.64 -6.54 3.27
N ARG A 894 -15.47 -5.91 3.26
CA ARG A 894 -15.29 -4.54 3.77
C ARG A 894 -16.14 -3.54 2.99
N ALA A 895 -16.09 -3.59 1.67
CA ALA A 895 -16.91 -2.73 0.82
C ALA A 895 -18.42 -2.86 1.15
N ALA A 896 -18.89 -4.07 1.39
CA ALA A 896 -20.29 -4.31 1.72
C ALA A 896 -20.70 -3.75 3.10
N VAL A 897 -19.81 -3.75 4.10
CA VAL A 897 -20.14 -3.19 5.43
C VAL A 897 -19.99 -1.66 5.47
N GLU A 898 -19.11 -1.09 4.65
CA GLU A 898 -18.98 0.37 4.52
C GLU A 898 -20.25 1.01 3.94
N ASP A 899 -20.88 0.40 2.95
CA ASP A 899 -22.18 0.84 2.40
C ASP A 899 -23.28 0.89 3.47
N HIS A 900 -23.26 -0.03 4.42
CA HIS A 900 -24.26 -0.04 5.51
C HIS A 900 -24.04 1.08 6.53
N VAL A 901 -22.81 1.55 6.71
CA VAL A 901 -22.50 2.66 7.63
C VAL A 901 -22.91 3.99 7.04
N ASP A 902 -22.69 4.22 5.75
CA ASP A 902 -23.09 5.48 5.09
C ASP A 902 -24.62 5.64 4.92
N MET A 903 -25.37 4.54 4.86
CA MET A 903 -26.86 4.59 4.79
C MET A 903 -27.54 4.81 6.14
N THR A 904 -26.79 4.71 7.25
CA THR A 904 -27.32 4.86 8.62
C THR A 904 -26.79 6.09 9.36
N ALA A 905 -25.88 6.86 8.77
CA ALA A 905 -25.37 8.13 9.26
C ALA A 905 -26.03 9.31 8.53
#